data_cbc8a6a23a9ec2974e87a519adb29a7d
#
_entry.id   cbc8a6a23a9ec2974e87a519adb29a7d
#
_cell.length_a   1.000
_cell.length_b   1.000
_cell.length_c   1.000
_cell.angle_alpha   90.00
_cell.angle_beta   90.00
_cell.angle_gamma   90.00
#
_symmetry.space_group_name_H-M   'P 1'
#
loop_
_entity.id
_entity.type
_entity.pdbx_description
1 polymer ?
#
loop_
_entity_poly.entity_id
_entity_poly.type
_entity_poly.pdbx_seq_one_letter_code
_entity_poly.pdbx_strand_id
1 'polypeptide(L)'
;MRKKFKKITSFLLIFTFVVAQLLPSIKVFADASLEEVGLTAKIKNPTTDEFVNIGSDYTFNYNGTNLTNYDLKITTNNYELENTNYLLVLDYEVYTINYESKIHSDSIRKALTKELDGKIHTDISLNALNFNGKMPISLKLYDITDIYAEFILSGEDVSTIDLTQKQAILTKTFNIYTTGYTNEIKFDSITYNDLEEVTYDNINNYYNVDTSKSIINPVKVKHSSVLANADLLQNYYIHYNLNGHFLGFELVDVSMPTTKTLQILNSLVNGLYTLEITITDINGNEIAKNNIKLNLTNSGKTLTKEDLVKDSVLLEDIISYNMLSEEEKTNLNLSEEEVTKLNNNLKKYSVNSYFETILNGEFGTKLTLNSYNTINGEEISTLYTYGTLNHIEATDNRISANDIINMLDEELKNHIILKTYDEFGNLVENDTYLKTNMTLEILSYGYKTTYKTAVLGNLGSNDGYVKHDDIINIIDIAINSSKLDNIYHLVSDINGDEIIDILDVTDLMNLLKNGGIPFTSVENPIASNIKATLNPDKTEIRVGDEFELTLVVNNFERNKISGIEGIINYDETLIELLSVTNINDWYGNINVINDNQIGKFLTSGYTEINDEVAVLTYKFKALKEGEAKVYINNLKAALNGIEVTLANTTTNTVSVTVDRALSTNNNISKLEFNTGKLDKEFSKDILNYTLYVNYYTKSINISGLLEDANATTEAFKEYTLVGYKTTIEIPVKAEDGSIKTYIINVIKVDNRSSNNYLSNIDIDGVELSFDKNNLEYNITVLNNITKLTVIATAEDDKAEITITGNNDLKVGKNVIEIKVKAENGSVRTYKINVEREQKEEVKEENNDNNTKLILIILIVATIAALAFLIFKDNNPKEEKDFKLKDRPYNKK
;
A
#
# COMPACT_ATOMS: atom_id res chain seq x y z
N MET A 1 -24.31 4.00 -0.21
CA MET A 1 -24.04 5.44 -0.14
C MET A 1 -22.95 5.94 -1.10
N ARG A 2 -21.78 5.28 -1.28
CA ARG A 2 -20.72 5.76 -2.20
C ARG A 2 -21.06 5.83 -3.71
N LYS A 3 -22.01 5.05 -4.22
CA LYS A 3 -22.42 5.10 -5.64
C LYS A 3 -23.44 6.21 -5.98
N LYS A 4 -24.15 6.76 -4.99
CA LYS A 4 -25.05 7.91 -5.20
C LYS A 4 -24.30 9.25 -5.14
N PHE A 5 -23.22 9.33 -4.39
CA PHE A 5 -22.39 10.56 -4.32
C PHE A 5 -21.61 10.83 -5.63
N LYS A 6 -21.11 9.79 -6.30
CA LYS A 6 -20.43 9.96 -7.61
C LYS A 6 -21.34 10.44 -8.74
N LYS A 7 -22.64 10.13 -8.69
CA LYS A 7 -23.59 10.64 -9.71
C LYS A 7 -24.01 12.09 -9.48
N ILE A 8 -24.01 12.55 -8.23
CA ILE A 8 -24.37 13.95 -7.90
C ILE A 8 -23.19 14.87 -8.22
N THR A 9 -21.95 14.47 -7.93
CA THR A 9 -20.75 15.23 -8.29
C THR A 9 -20.53 15.31 -9.81
N SER A 10 -20.79 14.24 -10.55
CA SER A 10 -20.73 14.28 -12.03
C SER A 10 -21.84 15.13 -12.63
N PHE A 11 -23.01 15.17 -12.03
CA PHE A 11 -24.12 16.02 -12.50
C PHE A 11 -23.86 17.49 -12.17
N LEU A 12 -23.26 17.82 -11.03
CA LEU A 12 -22.86 19.18 -10.69
C LEU A 12 -21.72 19.68 -11.60
N LEU A 13 -20.73 18.83 -11.93
CA LEU A 13 -19.65 19.20 -12.84
C LEU A 13 -20.15 19.43 -14.27
N ILE A 14 -21.07 18.60 -14.76
CA ILE A 14 -21.68 18.78 -16.09
C ILE A 14 -22.59 20.01 -16.11
N PHE A 15 -23.29 20.30 -15.02
CA PHE A 15 -24.13 21.49 -14.93
C PHE A 15 -23.33 22.79 -14.88
N THR A 16 -22.19 22.80 -14.18
CA THR A 16 -21.26 23.94 -14.20
C THR A 16 -20.59 24.14 -15.56
N PHE A 17 -20.25 23.03 -16.26
CA PHE A 17 -19.64 23.11 -17.60
C PHE A 17 -20.65 23.58 -18.67
N VAL A 18 -21.90 23.13 -18.60
CA VAL A 18 -22.97 23.52 -19.51
C VAL A 18 -23.44 24.95 -19.26
N VAL A 19 -23.47 25.40 -18.00
CA VAL A 19 -23.78 26.79 -17.65
C VAL A 19 -22.65 27.73 -18.07
N ALA A 20 -21.37 27.29 -18.03
CA ALA A 20 -20.25 28.07 -18.53
C ALA A 20 -20.20 28.18 -20.07
N GLN A 21 -20.79 27.20 -20.81
CA GLN A 21 -20.89 27.24 -22.27
C GLN A 21 -22.17 27.90 -22.78
N LEU A 22 -23.20 28.08 -21.92
CA LEU A 22 -24.47 28.70 -22.27
C LEU A 22 -24.59 30.17 -21.87
N LEU A 23 -23.51 30.78 -21.37
CA LEU A 23 -23.42 32.23 -21.28
C LEU A 23 -23.01 32.76 -22.68
N PRO A 24 -23.97 33.12 -23.53
CA PRO A 24 -23.62 34.00 -24.64
C PRO A 24 -23.09 35.27 -24.02
N SER A 25 -22.02 35.79 -24.57
CA SER A 25 -21.54 37.15 -24.38
C SER A 25 -22.63 38.05 -23.77
N ILE A 26 -22.69 38.09 -22.44
CA ILE A 26 -23.38 39.16 -21.78
C ILE A 26 -22.52 40.37 -22.15
N LYS A 27 -22.91 41.07 -23.20
CA LYS A 27 -22.60 42.46 -23.29
C LYS A 27 -23.05 43.06 -21.97
N VAL A 28 -22.09 43.35 -21.11
CA VAL A 28 -22.34 44.24 -20.00
C VAL A 28 -22.89 45.50 -20.67
N PHE A 29 -24.22 45.65 -20.65
CA PHE A 29 -24.80 47.00 -20.86
C PHE A 29 -24.13 47.78 -19.74
N ALA A 30 -23.29 48.71 -20.11
CA ALA A 30 -22.87 49.75 -19.21
C ALA A 30 -24.17 50.35 -18.68
N ASP A 31 -24.55 49.99 -17.47
CA ASP A 31 -25.57 50.69 -16.73
C ASP A 31 -25.14 52.14 -16.74
N ALA A 32 -26.06 53.01 -17.14
CA ALA A 32 -25.84 54.44 -17.10
C ALA A 32 -25.54 54.76 -15.63
N SER A 33 -24.29 54.93 -15.35
CA SER A 33 -23.59 54.98 -14.10
C SER A 33 -24.31 55.88 -13.06
N LEU A 34 -24.60 55.29 -11.90
CA LEU A 34 -24.36 55.99 -10.66
C LEU A 34 -22.86 56.36 -10.67
N GLU A 35 -22.51 57.63 -10.87
CA GLU A 35 -21.14 58.08 -10.84
C GLU A 35 -20.53 57.70 -9.48
N GLU A 36 -19.51 56.88 -9.52
CA GLU A 36 -18.83 56.29 -8.33
C GLU A 36 -18.28 57.48 -7.52
N VAL A 37 -18.64 57.55 -6.23
CA VAL A 37 -18.17 58.61 -5.33
C VAL A 37 -16.82 58.19 -4.75
N GLY A 38 -15.79 59.03 -4.86
CA GLY A 38 -14.47 58.76 -4.32
C GLY A 38 -13.40 58.49 -5.36
N LEU A 39 -12.47 57.54 -5.09
CA LEU A 39 -11.44 57.14 -6.05
C LEU A 39 -12.03 56.29 -7.15
N THR A 40 -11.81 56.64 -8.38
CA THR A 40 -12.14 55.88 -9.58
C THR A 40 -10.86 55.45 -10.29
N ALA A 41 -10.88 54.27 -10.86
CA ALA A 41 -9.79 53.73 -11.67
C ALA A 41 -10.33 53.29 -13.02
N LYS A 42 -9.65 53.67 -14.08
CA LYS A 42 -9.88 53.15 -15.44
C LYS A 42 -8.63 52.46 -15.92
N ILE A 43 -8.79 51.38 -16.66
CA ILE A 43 -7.69 50.68 -17.31
C ILE A 43 -7.81 50.79 -18.82
N LYS A 44 -6.67 50.96 -19.49
CA LYS A 44 -6.60 50.97 -20.94
C LYS A 44 -6.90 49.56 -21.49
N ASN A 45 -7.95 49.47 -22.30
CA ASN A 45 -8.26 48.23 -23.00
C ASN A 45 -7.30 48.05 -24.18
N PRO A 46 -6.50 46.96 -24.19
CA PRO A 46 -5.45 46.80 -25.22
C PRO A 46 -6.02 46.54 -26.62
N THR A 47 -7.30 46.18 -26.73
CA THR A 47 -7.95 45.86 -28.03
C THR A 47 -8.56 47.13 -28.63
N THR A 48 -9.18 48.01 -27.81
CA THR A 48 -9.89 49.19 -28.28
C THR A 48 -9.08 50.45 -28.11
N ASP A 49 -7.99 50.42 -27.39
CA ASP A 49 -7.15 51.56 -27.01
C ASP A 49 -7.87 52.63 -26.14
N GLU A 50 -9.07 52.28 -25.63
CA GLU A 50 -9.90 53.16 -24.80
C GLU A 50 -9.77 52.82 -23.31
N PHE A 51 -9.95 53.80 -22.45
CA PHE A 51 -9.97 53.61 -21.00
C PHE A 51 -11.36 53.22 -20.52
N VAL A 52 -11.46 52.06 -19.91
CA VAL A 52 -12.68 51.51 -19.32
C VAL A 52 -12.66 51.54 -17.78
N ASN A 53 -13.81 51.81 -17.17
CA ASN A 53 -13.92 51.83 -15.71
C ASN A 53 -13.66 50.46 -15.13
N ILE A 54 -12.90 50.41 -14.02
CA ILE A 54 -12.73 49.19 -13.22
C ILE A 54 -13.69 49.28 -12.02
N GLY A 55 -14.60 48.30 -11.90
CA GLY A 55 -15.43 48.11 -10.72
C GLY A 55 -14.63 47.43 -9.61
N SER A 56 -15.01 46.20 -9.26
CA SER A 56 -14.26 45.30 -8.35
C SER A 56 -13.19 44.48 -9.07
N ASP A 57 -13.41 44.18 -10.35
CA ASP A 57 -12.58 43.26 -11.12
C ASP A 57 -12.47 43.70 -12.58
N TYR A 58 -11.30 43.44 -13.16
CA TYR A 58 -11.03 43.55 -14.58
C TYR A 58 -10.33 42.32 -15.07
N THR A 59 -10.76 41.75 -16.18
CA THR A 59 -10.14 40.56 -16.77
C THR A 59 -9.52 40.88 -18.11
N PHE A 60 -8.21 40.71 -18.21
CA PHE A 60 -7.48 40.70 -19.46
C PHE A 60 -7.44 39.25 -19.98
N ASN A 61 -7.86 39.05 -21.23
CA ASN A 61 -7.81 37.77 -21.89
C ASN A 61 -6.75 37.82 -22.99
N TYR A 62 -5.68 37.04 -22.82
CA TYR A 62 -4.58 36.95 -23.77
C TYR A 62 -5.08 36.40 -25.11
N ASN A 63 -4.75 37.05 -26.20
CA ASN A 63 -5.19 36.78 -27.54
C ASN A 63 -4.04 36.55 -28.56
N GLY A 64 -2.83 36.24 -28.03
CA GLY A 64 -1.63 36.05 -28.84
C GLY A 64 -0.69 37.27 -28.87
N THR A 65 -1.11 38.43 -28.31
CA THR A 65 -0.27 39.60 -28.18
C THR A 65 0.06 39.89 -26.72
N ASN A 66 1.35 39.94 -26.40
CA ASN A 66 1.78 40.28 -25.05
C ASN A 66 1.49 41.76 -24.74
N LEU A 67 0.88 41.95 -23.59
CA LEU A 67 0.71 43.28 -23.01
C LEU A 67 1.95 43.59 -22.14
N THR A 68 2.58 44.72 -22.35
CA THR A 68 3.75 45.14 -21.54
C THR A 68 3.33 45.76 -20.22
N ASN A 69 2.28 46.55 -20.23
CA ASN A 69 1.82 47.29 -19.04
C ASN A 69 0.29 47.29 -18.93
N TYR A 70 -0.19 47.40 -17.70
CA TYR A 70 -1.55 47.85 -17.39
C TYR A 70 -1.52 49.33 -17.14
N ASP A 71 -1.99 50.10 -18.08
CA ASP A 71 -2.07 51.57 -17.95
C ASP A 71 -3.36 51.94 -17.22
N LEU A 72 -3.23 52.56 -16.07
CA LEU A 72 -4.32 53.00 -15.20
C LEU A 72 -4.46 54.51 -15.21
N LYS A 73 -5.70 54.99 -15.35
CA LYS A 73 -6.06 56.40 -15.05
C LYS A 73 -6.83 56.45 -13.75
N ILE A 74 -6.33 57.18 -12.79
CA ILE A 74 -6.91 57.33 -11.45
C ILE A 74 -7.37 58.76 -11.29
N THR A 75 -8.62 58.94 -10.84
CA THR A 75 -9.16 60.29 -10.58
C THR A 75 -10.09 60.25 -9.36
N THR A 76 -10.26 61.37 -8.70
CA THR A 76 -11.34 61.53 -7.70
C THR A 76 -12.62 61.98 -8.40
N ASN A 77 -13.75 61.39 -8.00
CA ASN A 77 -15.05 61.67 -8.56
C ASN A 77 -16.09 61.90 -7.45
N ASN A 78 -16.94 62.92 -7.63
CA ASN A 78 -18.04 63.23 -6.69
C ASN A 78 -17.60 63.31 -5.21
N TYR A 79 -16.33 63.69 -4.95
CA TYR A 79 -15.77 63.88 -3.63
C TYR A 79 -15.05 65.26 -3.60
N GLU A 80 -15.44 66.06 -2.62
CA GLU A 80 -14.87 67.43 -2.49
C GLU A 80 -13.54 67.30 -1.70
N LEU A 81 -12.43 67.57 -2.37
CA LEU A 81 -11.12 67.62 -1.78
C LEU A 81 -10.91 68.92 -1.04
N GLU A 82 -10.76 68.91 0.28
CA GLU A 82 -10.65 70.09 1.13
C GLU A 82 -9.31 70.79 0.97
N ASN A 83 -8.22 69.98 0.82
CA ASN A 83 -6.85 70.53 0.80
C ASN A 83 -6.22 70.49 -0.61
N THR A 84 -4.90 70.77 -0.69
CA THR A 84 -4.24 71.00 -1.98
C THR A 84 -3.32 69.79 -2.36
N ASN A 85 -2.61 69.24 -1.39
CA ASN A 85 -1.55 68.28 -1.67
C ASN A 85 -1.90 66.90 -1.08
N TYR A 86 -1.75 65.89 -1.89
CA TYR A 86 -2.13 64.53 -1.56
C TYR A 86 -1.03 63.50 -1.94
N LEU A 87 -0.97 62.37 -1.22
CA LEU A 87 -0.14 61.25 -1.57
C LEU A 87 -1.06 60.10 -1.95
N LEU A 88 -0.95 59.63 -3.17
CA LEU A 88 -1.57 58.39 -3.62
C LEU A 88 -0.61 57.22 -3.38
N VAL A 89 -1.07 56.23 -2.68
CA VAL A 89 -0.37 54.94 -2.48
C VAL A 89 -1.13 53.89 -3.21
N LEU A 90 -0.46 53.16 -4.11
CA LEU A 90 -0.95 52.02 -4.83
C LEU A 90 -0.15 50.81 -4.34
N ASP A 91 -0.78 49.98 -3.54
CA ASP A 91 -0.22 48.69 -3.11
C ASP A 91 -0.77 47.62 -4.02
N TYR A 92 0.08 46.70 -4.48
CA TYR A 92 -0.38 45.54 -5.26
C TYR A 92 0.39 44.29 -4.91
N GLU A 93 -0.29 43.17 -5.11
CA GLU A 93 0.28 41.86 -4.94
C GLU A 93 0.03 41.02 -6.22
N VAL A 94 0.89 40.06 -6.52
CA VAL A 94 0.76 39.18 -7.68
C VAL A 94 0.62 37.76 -7.21
N TYR A 95 -0.41 37.10 -7.71
CA TYR A 95 -0.72 35.68 -7.39
C TYR A 95 -0.82 34.86 -8.66
N THR A 96 -0.52 33.56 -8.53
CA THR A 96 -0.83 32.57 -9.57
C THR A 96 -2.34 32.42 -9.77
N ILE A 97 -2.78 31.73 -10.82
CA ILE A 97 -4.21 31.54 -11.13
C ILE A 97 -5.00 30.88 -10.00
N ASN A 98 -4.37 29.97 -9.24
CA ASN A 98 -5.02 29.27 -8.12
C ASN A 98 -5.09 30.15 -6.85
N TYR A 99 -4.51 31.36 -6.90
CA TYR A 99 -4.47 32.35 -5.81
C TYR A 99 -3.84 31.86 -4.49
N GLU A 100 -3.14 30.72 -4.52
CA GLU A 100 -2.55 30.09 -3.34
C GLU A 100 -1.15 30.64 -3.04
N SER A 101 -0.40 31.04 -4.07
CA SER A 101 0.96 31.53 -3.92
C SER A 101 1.08 33.00 -4.31
N LYS A 102 1.48 33.82 -3.35
CA LYS A 102 1.88 35.19 -3.63
C LYS A 102 3.30 35.19 -4.19
N ILE A 103 3.44 35.71 -5.42
CA ILE A 103 4.71 35.71 -6.15
C ILE A 103 5.48 37.00 -5.87
N HIS A 104 4.77 38.15 -5.83
CA HIS A 104 5.37 39.47 -5.72
C HIS A 104 4.44 40.43 -4.98
N SER A 105 5.00 41.43 -4.37
CA SER A 105 4.26 42.59 -3.85
C SER A 105 5.12 43.85 -3.96
N ASP A 106 4.49 44.95 -4.30
CA ASP A 106 5.15 46.25 -4.40
C ASP A 106 4.19 47.40 -4.10
N SER A 107 4.72 48.60 -3.92
CA SER A 107 3.99 49.79 -3.59
C SER A 107 4.51 51.00 -4.39
N ILE A 108 3.60 51.64 -5.09
CA ILE A 108 3.89 52.87 -5.82
C ILE A 108 3.30 54.06 -5.04
N ARG A 109 4.13 55.03 -4.76
CA ARG A 109 3.71 56.28 -4.09
C ARG A 109 3.88 57.45 -5.02
N LYS A 110 2.85 58.33 -5.12
CA LYS A 110 2.86 59.48 -6.00
C LYS A 110 2.22 60.67 -5.33
N ALA A 111 3.01 61.75 -5.20
CA ALA A 111 2.51 63.03 -4.73
C ALA A 111 1.68 63.68 -5.82
N LEU A 112 0.53 64.20 -5.45
CA LEU A 112 -0.46 64.82 -6.35
C LEU A 112 -0.96 66.13 -5.78
N THR A 113 -1.26 67.09 -6.66
CA THR A 113 -1.86 68.38 -6.29
C THR A 113 -3.27 68.39 -6.86
N LYS A 114 -4.22 68.90 -6.11
CA LYS A 114 -5.58 69.19 -6.58
C LYS A 114 -5.55 70.11 -7.77
N GLU A 115 -6.17 69.76 -8.87
CA GLU A 115 -6.25 70.55 -10.09
C GLU A 115 -7.37 71.59 -10.02
N LEU A 116 -7.48 72.46 -11.07
CA LEU A 116 -8.46 73.57 -11.11
C LEU A 116 -9.92 73.08 -11.16
N ASP A 117 -10.16 71.82 -11.59
CA ASP A 117 -11.48 71.15 -11.59
C ASP A 117 -11.87 70.62 -10.21
N GLY A 118 -11.02 70.78 -9.20
CA GLY A 118 -11.23 70.31 -7.84
C GLY A 118 -10.90 68.83 -7.64
N LYS A 119 -10.35 68.15 -8.64
CA LYS A 119 -10.01 66.71 -8.62
C LYS A 119 -8.50 66.50 -8.62
N ILE A 120 -8.11 65.28 -8.40
CA ILE A 120 -6.77 64.80 -8.75
C ILE A 120 -6.87 63.83 -9.94
N HIS A 121 -5.90 63.94 -10.82
CA HIS A 121 -5.74 63.04 -11.98
C HIS A 121 -4.33 62.51 -12.01
N THR A 122 -4.19 61.22 -12.28
CA THR A 122 -2.86 60.63 -12.46
C THR A 122 -2.93 59.36 -13.30
N ASP A 123 -1.87 59.13 -14.05
CA ASP A 123 -1.64 57.88 -14.80
C ASP A 123 -0.58 57.06 -14.07
N ILE A 124 -0.80 55.78 -13.97
CA ILE A 124 0.13 54.76 -13.41
C ILE A 124 0.18 53.61 -14.36
N SER A 125 1.39 53.15 -14.69
CA SER A 125 1.61 51.93 -15.46
C SER A 125 2.19 50.86 -14.57
N LEU A 126 1.56 49.72 -14.52
CA LEU A 126 2.02 48.49 -13.83
C LEU A 126 2.50 47.47 -14.86
N ASN A 127 3.54 46.71 -14.56
CA ASN A 127 3.95 45.64 -15.43
C ASN A 127 2.80 44.64 -15.59
N ALA A 128 2.48 44.31 -16.82
CA ALA A 128 1.43 43.34 -17.08
C ALA A 128 1.92 41.91 -16.76
N LEU A 129 0.97 41.06 -16.30
CA LEU A 129 1.26 39.64 -16.11
C LEU A 129 1.38 38.96 -17.48
N ASN A 130 2.46 38.21 -17.68
CA ASN A 130 2.70 37.38 -18.86
C ASN A 130 2.29 35.92 -18.63
N PHE A 131 1.44 35.67 -17.64
CA PHE A 131 0.88 34.35 -17.26
C PHE A 131 -0.55 34.54 -16.71
N ASN A 132 -1.28 33.42 -16.57
CA ASN A 132 -2.61 33.44 -15.95
C ASN A 132 -2.47 33.72 -14.45
N GLY A 133 -3.03 34.84 -14.00
CA GLY A 133 -2.83 35.25 -12.61
C GLY A 133 -3.82 36.29 -12.14
N LYS A 134 -3.64 36.73 -10.90
CA LYS A 134 -4.42 37.77 -10.24
C LYS A 134 -3.50 38.82 -9.63
N MET A 135 -3.88 40.04 -9.80
CA MET A 135 -3.20 41.19 -9.18
C MET A 135 -4.24 42.01 -8.37
N PRO A 136 -4.39 41.74 -7.06
CA PRO A 136 -5.14 42.65 -6.18
C PRO A 136 -4.44 43.98 -6.04
N ILE A 137 -5.19 45.08 -6.17
CA ILE A 137 -4.68 46.42 -6.08
C ILE A 137 -5.48 47.16 -5.01
N SER A 138 -4.77 47.90 -4.16
CA SER A 138 -5.31 48.80 -3.15
C SER A 138 -4.81 50.19 -3.39
N LEU A 139 -5.72 51.10 -3.73
CA LEU A 139 -5.44 52.55 -3.86
C LEU A 139 -5.86 53.23 -2.56
N LYS A 140 -4.99 54.05 -2.01
CA LYS A 140 -5.24 54.86 -0.82
C LYS A 140 -4.77 56.26 -1.07
N LEU A 141 -5.63 57.24 -0.82
CA LEU A 141 -5.32 58.66 -0.93
C LEU A 141 -5.18 59.25 0.47
N TYR A 142 -4.08 59.91 0.71
CA TYR A 142 -3.79 60.56 1.97
C TYR A 142 -3.66 62.08 1.76
N ASP A 143 -4.20 62.87 2.67
CA ASP A 143 -3.93 64.30 2.73
C ASP A 143 -2.57 64.56 3.41
N ILE A 144 -1.66 65.18 2.71
CA ILE A 144 -0.29 65.47 3.17
C ILE A 144 -0.01 66.99 3.19
N THR A 145 -1.04 67.83 3.02
CA THR A 145 -0.90 69.25 2.86
C THR A 145 -0.17 69.87 4.04
N ASP A 146 -0.35 69.39 5.25
CA ASP A 146 0.28 69.88 6.49
C ASP A 146 1.79 69.62 6.53
N ILE A 147 2.29 68.60 5.91
CA ILE A 147 3.71 68.20 5.92
C ILE A 147 4.40 68.37 4.56
N TYR A 148 3.64 68.65 3.51
CA TYR A 148 4.16 68.68 2.13
C TYR A 148 5.24 69.75 1.94
N ALA A 149 5.05 70.96 2.51
CA ALA A 149 6.01 72.04 2.39
C ALA A 149 7.35 71.72 3.09
N GLU A 150 7.32 71.05 4.20
CA GLU A 150 8.53 70.61 4.93
C GLU A 150 9.34 69.58 4.13
N PHE A 151 8.66 68.60 3.51
CA PHE A 151 9.29 67.63 2.64
C PHE A 151 9.93 68.24 1.39
N ILE A 152 9.24 69.15 0.73
CA ILE A 152 9.80 69.90 -0.44
C ILE A 152 11.02 70.73 -0.06
N LEU A 153 11.00 71.38 1.11
CA LEU A 153 12.12 72.17 1.58
C LEU A 153 13.31 71.33 2.05
N SER A 154 13.08 70.12 2.56
CA SER A 154 14.14 69.19 2.96
C SER A 154 14.86 68.62 1.76
N GLY A 155 14.21 68.57 0.57
CA GLY A 155 14.69 67.87 -0.61
C GLY A 155 14.57 66.37 -0.51
N GLU A 156 13.77 65.87 0.44
CA GLU A 156 13.48 64.46 0.60
C GLU A 156 12.44 63.99 -0.43
N ASP A 157 12.52 62.68 -0.79
CA ASP A 157 11.57 62.07 -1.70
C ASP A 157 10.22 61.87 -0.99
N VAL A 158 9.15 62.42 -1.57
CA VAL A 158 7.79 62.33 -1.04
C VAL A 158 7.34 60.85 -0.87
N SER A 159 7.95 59.93 -1.58
CA SER A 159 7.70 58.49 -1.41
C SER A 159 8.09 57.96 -0.03
N THR A 160 8.97 58.67 0.70
CA THR A 160 9.47 58.29 2.03
C THR A 160 8.61 58.76 3.19
N ILE A 161 7.52 59.52 2.93
CA ILE A 161 6.62 60.07 3.97
C ILE A 161 6.12 58.90 4.85
N ASP A 162 6.28 59.08 6.17
CA ASP A 162 5.70 58.15 7.15
C ASP A 162 4.18 58.36 7.27
N LEU A 163 3.41 57.41 6.88
CA LEU A 163 1.94 57.41 6.92
C LEU A 163 1.35 56.73 8.14
N THR A 164 2.15 56.28 9.09
CA THR A 164 1.69 55.50 10.27
C THR A 164 0.69 56.27 11.13
N GLN A 165 0.74 57.60 11.13
CA GLN A 165 -0.15 58.48 11.87
C GLN A 165 -1.26 59.13 11.01
N LYS A 166 -1.34 58.78 9.72
CA LYS A 166 -2.34 59.35 8.80
C LYS A 166 -3.36 58.29 8.39
N GLN A 167 -4.62 58.71 8.29
CA GLN A 167 -5.68 57.86 7.74
C GLN A 167 -5.88 58.21 6.27
N ALA A 168 -6.11 57.21 5.46
CA ALA A 168 -6.50 57.41 4.08
C ALA A 168 -7.88 58.05 4.03
N ILE A 169 -7.98 59.15 3.30
CA ILE A 169 -9.24 59.88 3.10
C ILE A 169 -10.16 59.19 2.10
N LEU A 170 -9.57 58.49 1.13
CA LEU A 170 -10.27 57.68 0.14
C LEU A 170 -9.51 56.35 -0.06
N THR A 171 -10.25 55.30 -0.25
CA THR A 171 -9.68 53.99 -0.56
C THR A 171 -10.51 53.32 -1.65
N LYS A 172 -9.84 52.64 -2.60
CA LYS A 172 -10.47 51.78 -3.60
C LYS A 172 -9.65 50.51 -3.77
N THR A 173 -10.32 49.36 -3.81
CA THR A 173 -9.70 48.11 -4.09
C THR A 173 -10.33 47.46 -5.31
N PHE A 174 -9.53 46.79 -6.12
CA PHE A 174 -9.99 45.99 -7.26
C PHE A 174 -8.96 44.94 -7.62
N ASN A 175 -9.33 44.00 -8.47
CA ASN A 175 -8.42 42.99 -8.95
C ASN A 175 -8.25 43.08 -10.47
N ILE A 176 -7.04 42.83 -10.95
CA ILE A 176 -6.78 42.60 -12.37
C ILE A 176 -6.51 41.11 -12.51
N TYR A 177 -7.28 40.44 -13.36
CA TYR A 177 -7.09 39.05 -13.72
C TYR A 177 -6.49 38.98 -15.12
N THR A 178 -5.53 38.11 -15.29
CA THR A 178 -4.99 37.73 -16.61
C THR A 178 -5.28 36.27 -16.87
N THR A 179 -5.85 35.95 -18.02
CA THR A 179 -6.26 34.59 -18.42
C THR A 179 -5.93 34.35 -19.89
N GLY A 180 -6.07 33.13 -20.35
CA GLY A 180 -5.93 32.76 -21.75
C GLY A 180 -4.50 32.44 -22.19
N TYR A 181 -3.51 32.51 -21.29
CA TYR A 181 -2.20 32.00 -21.59
C TYR A 181 -2.24 30.46 -21.59
N THR A 182 -1.58 29.88 -22.56
CA THR A 182 -1.31 28.44 -22.67
C THR A 182 0.19 28.22 -22.63
N ASN A 183 0.60 27.06 -22.08
CA ASN A 183 2.01 26.71 -22.08
C ASN A 183 2.48 26.43 -23.50
N GLU A 184 3.43 27.17 -24.00
CA GLU A 184 3.96 26.96 -25.35
C GLU A 184 5.40 27.43 -25.49
N ILE A 185 6.12 26.86 -26.46
CA ILE A 185 7.42 27.34 -26.91
C ILE A 185 7.22 27.96 -28.30
N LYS A 186 7.57 29.24 -28.45
CA LYS A 186 7.52 29.97 -29.73
C LYS A 186 8.93 30.09 -30.26
N PHE A 187 9.12 29.76 -31.54
CA PHE A 187 10.37 30.02 -32.23
C PHE A 187 10.37 31.41 -32.79
N ASP A 188 11.33 32.21 -32.38
CA ASP A 188 11.50 33.58 -32.84
C ASP A 188 12.28 33.62 -34.13
N SER A 189 13.41 32.89 -34.21
CA SER A 189 14.24 32.79 -35.43
C SER A 189 15.20 31.56 -35.35
N ILE A 190 15.63 31.11 -36.52
CA ILE A 190 16.76 30.17 -36.66
C ILE A 190 17.73 30.84 -37.62
N THR A 191 18.95 31.06 -37.16
CA THR A 191 19.95 31.84 -37.91
C THR A 191 21.32 31.19 -37.94
N TYR A 192 22.15 31.57 -38.89
CA TYR A 192 23.60 31.32 -38.86
C TYR A 192 24.27 32.48 -38.10
N ASN A 193 24.78 32.21 -36.92
CA ASN A 193 25.51 33.18 -36.07
C ASN A 193 24.75 34.55 -35.86
N ASP A 194 23.43 34.52 -35.77
CA ASP A 194 22.56 35.71 -35.64
C ASP A 194 22.56 36.69 -36.84
N LEU A 195 23.17 36.35 -37.96
CA LEU A 195 23.35 37.25 -39.10
C LEU A 195 22.53 36.87 -40.33
N GLU A 196 22.30 35.61 -40.58
CA GLU A 196 21.61 35.12 -41.76
C GLU A 196 20.54 34.13 -41.38
N GLU A 197 19.29 34.36 -41.77
CA GLU A 197 18.20 33.42 -41.50
C GLU A 197 18.36 32.11 -42.22
N VAL A 198 18.05 31.02 -41.51
CA VAL A 198 17.92 29.68 -42.08
C VAL A 198 16.61 29.60 -42.87
N THR A 199 16.64 29.15 -44.12
CA THR A 199 15.44 29.13 -44.95
C THR A 199 14.46 28.06 -44.51
N TYR A 200 13.18 28.45 -44.38
CA TYR A 200 12.09 27.53 -44.07
C TYR A 200 11.37 27.06 -45.31
N ASP A 201 11.23 25.74 -45.44
CA ASP A 201 10.43 25.11 -46.51
C ASP A 201 8.97 24.95 -46.02
N ASN A 202 8.10 25.86 -46.50
CA ASN A 202 6.67 25.88 -46.13
C ASN A 202 5.88 24.69 -46.70
N ILE A 203 6.41 23.96 -47.64
CA ILE A 203 5.75 22.78 -48.26
C ILE A 203 5.98 21.55 -47.37
N ASN A 204 7.22 21.37 -46.95
CA ASN A 204 7.67 20.18 -46.25
C ASN A 204 7.78 20.37 -44.75
N ASN A 205 7.56 21.58 -44.25
CA ASN A 205 7.59 21.97 -42.82
C ASN A 205 8.93 21.69 -42.13
N TYR A 206 10.04 22.10 -42.72
CA TYR A 206 11.36 22.02 -42.09
C TYR A 206 12.23 23.23 -42.46
N TYR A 207 13.27 23.46 -41.67
CA TYR A 207 14.31 24.44 -41.97
C TYR A 207 15.46 23.81 -42.74
N ASN A 208 15.89 24.44 -43.85
CA ASN A 208 17.05 23.98 -44.63
C ASN A 208 18.35 24.54 -44.06
N VAL A 209 19.15 23.69 -43.47
CA VAL A 209 20.43 24.03 -42.84
C VAL A 209 21.56 23.60 -43.77
N ASP A 210 22.25 24.59 -44.32
CA ASP A 210 23.47 24.35 -45.10
C ASP A 210 24.66 24.19 -44.15
N THR A 211 25.10 22.95 -43.89
CA THR A 211 26.13 22.66 -42.89
C THR A 211 27.50 23.14 -43.36
N SER A 212 27.72 23.44 -44.62
CA SER A 212 28.94 24.11 -45.12
C SER A 212 29.09 25.53 -44.56
N LYS A 213 27.96 26.20 -44.32
CA LYS A 213 27.94 27.52 -43.64
C LYS A 213 28.09 27.36 -42.12
N SER A 214 27.49 26.32 -41.57
CA SER A 214 27.52 26.09 -40.12
C SER A 214 28.91 25.81 -39.55
N ILE A 215 29.85 25.31 -40.36
CA ILE A 215 31.24 25.14 -39.94
C ILE A 215 31.85 26.44 -39.47
N ILE A 216 31.51 27.56 -40.15
CA ILE A 216 32.00 28.87 -39.85
C ILE A 216 31.03 29.65 -38.94
N ASN A 217 29.76 29.49 -39.20
CA ASN A 217 28.66 30.19 -38.52
C ASN A 217 27.72 29.17 -37.89
N PRO A 218 27.87 28.84 -36.58
CA PRO A 218 27.03 27.86 -35.91
C PRO A 218 25.57 28.26 -36.01
N VAL A 219 24.67 27.29 -36.20
CA VAL A 219 23.24 27.49 -36.22
C VAL A 219 22.77 27.88 -34.81
N LYS A 220 21.99 28.96 -34.72
CA LYS A 220 21.39 29.39 -33.50
C LYS A 220 19.87 29.35 -33.60
N VAL A 221 19.25 28.76 -32.62
CA VAL A 221 17.79 28.70 -32.45
C VAL A 221 17.41 29.67 -31.33
N LYS A 222 16.69 30.74 -31.69
CA LYS A 222 16.13 31.67 -30.72
C LYS A 222 14.66 31.32 -30.49
N HIS A 223 14.28 31.15 -29.24
CA HIS A 223 12.91 30.86 -28.87
C HIS A 223 12.50 31.62 -27.60
N SER A 224 11.21 31.83 -27.43
CA SER A 224 10.60 32.35 -26.23
C SER A 224 9.66 31.32 -25.64
N SER A 225 9.59 31.27 -24.31
CA SER A 225 8.68 30.40 -23.58
C SER A 225 7.51 31.22 -23.04
N VAL A 226 6.30 30.66 -23.16
CA VAL A 226 5.11 31.21 -22.54
C VAL A 226 4.62 30.18 -21.54
N LEU A 227 4.60 30.54 -20.26
CA LEU A 227 4.14 29.69 -19.17
C LEU A 227 2.82 30.26 -18.62
N ALA A 228 1.74 29.52 -18.80
CA ALA A 228 0.40 29.95 -18.41
C ALA A 228 0.26 30.23 -16.90
N ASN A 229 1.00 29.51 -16.08
CA ASN A 229 0.95 29.56 -14.62
C ASN A 229 2.37 29.70 -14.05
N ALA A 230 3.13 30.67 -14.50
CA ALA A 230 4.48 30.88 -14.02
C ALA A 230 4.49 31.29 -12.55
N ASP A 231 5.16 30.49 -11.72
CA ASP A 231 5.60 30.88 -10.39
C ASP A 231 7.03 31.38 -10.50
N LEU A 232 7.26 32.67 -10.29
CA LEU A 232 8.59 33.30 -10.40
C LEU A 232 9.59 32.77 -9.34
N LEU A 233 9.12 32.07 -8.33
CA LEU A 233 9.95 31.41 -7.32
C LEU A 233 10.31 29.97 -7.70
N GLN A 234 9.68 29.43 -8.73
CA GLN A 234 9.93 28.07 -9.18
C GLN A 234 10.90 28.06 -10.36
N ASN A 235 11.90 27.20 -10.31
CA ASN A 235 12.80 26.97 -11.42
C ASN A 235 12.11 26.13 -12.50
N TYR A 236 12.25 26.60 -13.74
CA TYR A 236 11.87 25.85 -14.94
C TYR A 236 13.09 25.61 -15.79
N TYR A 237 13.14 24.46 -16.49
CA TYR A 237 14.29 24.02 -17.25
C TYR A 237 13.89 23.78 -18.70
N ILE A 238 14.72 24.26 -19.62
CA ILE A 238 14.60 23.98 -21.05
C ILE A 238 15.57 22.86 -21.37
N HIS A 239 15.04 21.77 -21.92
CA HIS A 239 15.81 20.62 -22.38
C HIS A 239 15.84 20.56 -23.90
N TYR A 240 16.99 20.22 -24.45
CA TYR A 240 17.20 20.12 -25.87
C TYR A 240 17.61 18.69 -26.22
N ASN A 241 16.87 18.08 -27.16
CA ASN A 241 17.17 16.75 -27.67
C ASN A 241 17.21 16.77 -29.21
N LEU A 242 18.20 16.15 -29.81
CA LEU A 242 18.31 15.99 -31.28
C LEU A 242 18.11 14.51 -31.63
N ASN A 243 17.03 14.20 -32.37
CA ASN A 243 16.62 12.82 -32.66
C ASN A 243 16.54 11.92 -31.41
N GLY A 244 16.06 12.48 -30.27
CA GLY A 244 15.98 11.78 -29.00
C GLY A 244 17.28 11.73 -28.19
N HIS A 245 18.39 12.30 -28.69
CA HIS A 245 19.65 12.37 -27.97
C HIS A 245 19.82 13.71 -27.26
N PHE A 246 20.15 13.64 -25.98
CA PHE A 246 20.31 14.82 -25.11
C PHE A 246 21.47 15.70 -25.54
N LEU A 247 21.19 17.00 -25.73
CA LEU A 247 22.19 18.01 -26.07
C LEU A 247 22.51 18.98 -24.93
N GLY A 248 21.74 18.97 -23.87
CA GLY A 248 21.92 19.83 -22.73
C GLY A 248 20.62 20.49 -22.27
N PHE A 249 20.73 21.29 -21.24
CA PHE A 249 19.61 22.04 -20.66
C PHE A 249 20.03 23.48 -20.34
N GLU A 250 19.03 24.33 -20.09
CA GLU A 250 19.22 25.69 -19.63
C GLU A 250 18.13 26.04 -18.61
N LEU A 251 18.38 27.00 -17.72
CA LEU A 251 17.37 27.56 -16.82
C LEU A 251 16.48 28.52 -17.63
N VAL A 252 15.16 28.41 -17.44
CA VAL A 252 14.20 29.29 -18.14
C VAL A 252 14.24 30.69 -17.54
N ASP A 253 14.51 31.71 -18.38
CA ASP A 253 14.14 33.07 -18.10
C ASP A 253 12.85 33.38 -18.86
N VAL A 254 11.72 33.44 -18.15
CA VAL A 254 10.40 33.70 -18.73
C VAL A 254 10.28 35.14 -19.29
N SER A 255 11.23 36.00 -18.94
CA SER A 255 11.24 37.43 -19.39
C SER A 255 12.01 37.64 -20.69
N MET A 256 12.86 36.69 -21.10
CA MET A 256 13.76 36.85 -22.26
C MET A 256 13.76 35.63 -23.18
N PRO A 257 13.86 35.84 -24.50
CA PRO A 257 14.11 34.78 -25.45
C PRO A 257 15.45 34.09 -25.19
N THR A 258 15.47 32.77 -25.22
CA THR A 258 16.65 31.95 -25.05
C THR A 258 17.27 31.61 -26.43
N THR A 259 18.58 31.56 -26.54
CA THR A 259 19.29 31.21 -27.77
C THR A 259 20.16 29.97 -27.55
N LYS A 260 19.84 28.88 -28.27
CA LYS A 260 20.63 27.65 -28.27
C LYS A 260 21.52 27.56 -29.48
N THR A 261 22.81 27.39 -29.25
CA THR A 261 23.78 27.14 -30.31
C THR A 261 23.87 25.65 -30.63
N LEU A 262 23.70 25.28 -31.90
CA LEU A 262 23.69 23.90 -32.38
C LEU A 262 24.95 23.58 -33.19
N GLN A 263 26.09 23.63 -32.53
CA GLN A 263 27.37 23.37 -33.21
C GLN A 263 27.54 21.90 -33.65
N ILE A 264 26.88 20.96 -32.99
CA ILE A 264 26.88 19.53 -33.33
C ILE A 264 26.46 19.28 -34.79
N LEU A 265 25.59 20.12 -35.34
CA LEU A 265 25.11 19.97 -36.73
C LEU A 265 26.22 19.94 -37.75
N ASN A 266 27.38 20.56 -37.46
CA ASN A 266 28.54 20.62 -38.37
C ASN A 266 29.18 19.24 -38.60
N SER A 267 28.99 18.31 -37.68
CA SER A 267 29.61 16.99 -37.65
C SER A 267 28.67 15.87 -38.01
N LEU A 268 27.41 16.19 -38.42
CA LEU A 268 26.40 15.21 -38.77
C LEU A 268 26.35 14.94 -40.31
N VAL A 269 25.88 13.75 -40.72
CA VAL A 269 25.58 13.46 -42.12
C VAL A 269 24.36 14.25 -42.61
N ASN A 270 24.20 14.37 -43.95
CA ASN A 270 22.97 14.94 -44.52
C ASN A 270 21.73 14.16 -44.08
N GLY A 271 20.64 14.86 -43.83
CA GLY A 271 19.39 14.23 -43.39
C GLY A 271 18.40 15.15 -42.72
N LEU A 272 17.24 14.63 -42.39
CA LEU A 272 16.18 15.33 -41.70
C LEU A 272 16.22 15.02 -40.21
N TYR A 273 16.61 15.98 -39.39
CA TYR A 273 16.73 15.85 -37.95
C TYR A 273 15.58 16.56 -37.23
N THR A 274 15.22 16.08 -36.05
CA THR A 274 14.23 16.73 -35.23
C THR A 274 14.91 17.24 -33.97
N LEU A 275 14.90 18.55 -33.77
CA LEU A 275 15.26 19.22 -32.52
C LEU A 275 14.01 19.33 -31.67
N GLU A 276 13.99 18.65 -30.57
CA GLU A 276 12.95 18.72 -29.56
C GLU A 276 13.37 19.69 -28.46
N ILE A 277 12.46 20.61 -28.09
CA ILE A 277 12.65 21.54 -26.99
C ILE A 277 11.51 21.32 -26.02
N THR A 278 11.84 20.98 -24.77
CA THR A 278 10.85 20.70 -23.73
C THR A 278 11.11 21.58 -22.52
N ILE A 279 10.06 22.16 -21.95
CA ILE A 279 10.14 22.85 -20.65
C ILE A 279 9.55 21.92 -19.59
N THR A 280 10.30 21.76 -18.52
CA THR A 280 9.85 21.04 -17.32
C THR A 280 9.91 21.94 -16.10
N ASP A 281 9.09 21.64 -15.08
CA ASP A 281 9.27 22.18 -13.74
C ASP A 281 10.35 21.39 -12.97
N ILE A 282 10.65 21.80 -11.75
CA ILE A 282 11.62 21.12 -10.89
C ILE A 282 11.19 19.70 -10.52
N ASN A 283 9.90 19.37 -10.60
CA ASN A 283 9.38 18.02 -10.37
C ASN A 283 9.46 17.13 -11.62
N GLY A 284 10.01 17.62 -12.72
CA GLY A 284 10.13 16.89 -13.98
C GLY A 284 8.81 16.79 -14.76
N ASN A 285 7.79 17.57 -14.41
CA ASN A 285 6.55 17.60 -15.18
C ASN A 285 6.76 18.40 -16.46
N GLU A 286 6.37 17.82 -17.61
CA GLU A 286 6.39 18.52 -18.89
C GLU A 286 5.36 19.65 -18.87
N ILE A 287 5.84 20.88 -19.05
CA ILE A 287 5.03 22.10 -19.08
C ILE A 287 4.68 22.51 -20.49
N ALA A 288 5.67 22.47 -21.39
CA ALA A 288 5.51 22.76 -22.79
C ALA A 288 6.53 22.01 -23.63
N LYS A 289 6.17 21.70 -24.86
CA LYS A 289 7.04 20.97 -25.80
C LYS A 289 6.82 21.48 -27.20
N ASN A 290 7.91 21.57 -27.95
CA ASN A 290 7.86 21.88 -29.38
C ASN A 290 8.99 21.17 -30.13
N ASN A 291 8.78 20.90 -31.41
CA ASN A 291 9.71 20.20 -32.27
C ASN A 291 10.00 21.03 -33.51
N ILE A 292 11.27 21.19 -33.83
CA ILE A 292 11.72 21.80 -35.06
C ILE A 292 12.36 20.72 -35.92
N LYS A 293 12.01 20.68 -37.21
CA LYS A 293 12.66 19.82 -38.20
C LYS A 293 13.74 20.58 -38.94
N LEU A 294 14.96 20.00 -38.95
CA LEU A 294 16.15 20.58 -39.55
C LEU A 294 16.61 19.65 -40.69
N ASN A 295 16.52 20.08 -41.93
CA ASN A 295 17.05 19.36 -43.10
C ASN A 295 18.48 19.80 -43.35
N LEU A 296 19.44 18.94 -42.96
CA LEU A 296 20.86 19.20 -43.13
C LEU A 296 21.29 18.86 -44.56
N THR A 297 21.95 19.81 -45.22
CA THR A 297 22.46 19.68 -46.56
C THR A 297 23.93 20.11 -46.63
N ASN A 298 24.62 19.70 -47.71
CA ASN A 298 26.01 20.05 -47.97
C ASN A 298 26.99 19.64 -46.85
N SER A 299 26.64 18.60 -46.10
CA SER A 299 27.59 18.03 -45.13
C SER A 299 28.74 17.33 -45.85
N GLY A 300 29.91 17.71 -45.48
CA GLY A 300 31.14 17.01 -45.92
C GLY A 300 31.38 15.73 -45.13
N LYS A 301 30.54 15.41 -44.14
CA LYS A 301 30.71 14.21 -43.26
C LYS A 301 30.32 12.96 -44.01
N THR A 302 31.25 12.01 -44.08
CA THR A 302 30.99 10.62 -44.46
C THR A 302 31.40 9.76 -43.29
N LEU A 303 30.49 8.93 -42.83
CA LEU A 303 30.75 8.04 -41.70
C LEU A 303 31.54 6.81 -42.16
N THR A 304 32.61 6.49 -41.42
CA THR A 304 33.42 5.31 -41.69
C THR A 304 33.30 4.29 -40.58
N LYS A 305 33.72 3.03 -40.83
CA LYS A 305 33.80 2.01 -39.77
C LYS A 305 34.71 2.45 -38.63
N GLU A 306 35.86 3.07 -38.91
CA GLU A 306 36.82 3.56 -37.94
C GLU A 306 36.21 4.58 -36.98
N ASP A 307 35.27 5.40 -37.44
CA ASP A 307 34.57 6.36 -36.56
C ASP A 307 33.75 5.66 -35.48
N LEU A 308 33.24 4.45 -35.77
CA LEU A 308 32.27 3.72 -34.93
C LEU A 308 32.89 2.63 -34.06
N VAL A 309 34.11 2.16 -34.35
CA VAL A 309 34.74 1.07 -33.60
C VAL A 309 35.81 1.53 -32.60
N LYS A 310 36.12 2.81 -32.56
CA LYS A 310 37.04 3.39 -31.58
C LYS A 310 36.53 3.28 -30.18
N ASP A 311 37.39 3.33 -29.17
CA ASP A 311 37.00 3.16 -27.76
C ASP A 311 36.09 4.26 -27.21
N SER A 312 36.19 5.45 -27.83
CA SER A 312 35.28 6.57 -27.49
C SER A 312 34.64 7.10 -28.77
N VAL A 313 33.50 6.58 -29.14
CA VAL A 313 32.71 7.03 -30.30
C VAL A 313 32.03 8.35 -29.94
N LEU A 314 32.07 9.33 -30.84
CA LEU A 314 31.45 10.64 -30.64
C LEU A 314 29.92 10.56 -30.78
N LEU A 315 29.18 11.39 -30.04
CA LEU A 315 27.72 11.44 -30.10
C LEU A 315 27.21 11.70 -31.54
N GLU A 316 27.85 12.63 -32.24
CA GLU A 316 27.52 12.97 -33.63
C GLU A 316 27.72 11.78 -34.59
N ASP A 317 28.72 10.93 -34.38
CA ASP A 317 28.94 9.73 -35.19
C ASP A 317 27.83 8.69 -34.95
N ILE A 318 27.37 8.56 -33.69
CA ILE A 318 26.29 7.67 -33.32
C ILE A 318 24.94 8.18 -33.90
N ILE A 319 24.67 9.46 -33.76
CA ILE A 319 23.44 10.09 -34.32
C ILE A 319 23.47 9.91 -35.87
N SER A 320 24.62 10.15 -36.48
CA SER A 320 24.79 9.97 -37.91
C SER A 320 24.56 8.51 -38.35
N TYR A 321 25.07 7.53 -37.61
CA TYR A 321 24.86 6.11 -37.90
C TYR A 321 23.36 5.74 -37.85
N ASN A 322 22.62 6.27 -36.88
CA ASN A 322 21.19 6.02 -36.79
C ASN A 322 20.38 6.63 -37.95
N MET A 323 20.93 7.63 -38.63
CA MET A 323 20.31 8.26 -39.81
C MET A 323 20.59 7.51 -41.14
N LEU A 324 21.56 6.60 -41.18
CA LEU A 324 21.89 5.85 -42.37
C LEU A 324 20.77 4.87 -42.74
N SER A 325 20.58 4.67 -44.07
CA SER A 325 19.75 3.59 -44.60
C SER A 325 20.33 2.22 -44.22
N GLU A 326 19.55 1.17 -44.29
CA GLU A 326 20.00 -0.19 -43.98
C GLU A 326 21.09 -0.67 -45.00
N GLU A 327 21.05 -0.17 -46.23
CA GLU A 327 22.10 -0.41 -47.22
C GLU A 327 23.43 0.26 -46.83
N GLU A 328 23.39 1.50 -46.39
CA GLU A 328 24.57 2.24 -45.93
C GLU A 328 25.15 1.61 -44.66
N LYS A 329 24.30 1.20 -43.67
CA LYS A 329 24.75 0.48 -42.49
C LYS A 329 25.44 -0.85 -42.85
N THR A 330 24.85 -1.60 -43.81
CA THR A 330 25.44 -2.85 -44.30
C THR A 330 26.83 -2.62 -44.93
N ASN A 331 26.98 -1.53 -45.69
CA ASN A 331 28.26 -1.19 -46.32
C ASN A 331 29.37 -0.84 -45.32
N LEU A 332 29.04 -0.44 -44.10
CA LEU A 332 29.99 -0.23 -43.03
C LEU A 332 30.60 -1.54 -42.48
N ASN A 333 29.91 -2.68 -42.72
CA ASN A 333 30.38 -4.03 -42.37
C ASN A 333 30.80 -4.17 -40.88
N LEU A 334 29.94 -3.71 -39.96
CA LEU A 334 30.12 -3.88 -38.53
C LEU A 334 29.74 -5.30 -38.13
N SER A 335 30.51 -5.91 -37.25
CA SER A 335 30.12 -7.16 -36.58
C SER A 335 29.06 -6.92 -35.52
N GLU A 336 28.36 -7.99 -35.07
CA GLU A 336 27.39 -7.89 -33.95
C GLU A 336 28.05 -7.38 -32.67
N GLU A 337 29.27 -7.77 -32.38
CA GLU A 337 30.05 -7.29 -31.24
C GLU A 337 30.33 -5.78 -31.35
N GLU A 338 30.71 -5.30 -32.55
CA GLU A 338 30.98 -3.88 -32.78
C GLU A 338 29.70 -3.04 -32.67
N VAL A 339 28.55 -3.56 -33.14
CA VAL A 339 27.25 -2.90 -32.94
C VAL A 339 26.86 -2.87 -31.46
N THR A 340 27.10 -3.95 -30.72
CA THR A 340 26.88 -3.98 -29.26
C THR A 340 27.76 -2.97 -28.55
N LYS A 341 29.05 -2.89 -28.91
CA LYS A 341 29.99 -1.88 -28.39
C LYS A 341 29.54 -0.45 -28.70
N LEU A 342 29.03 -0.21 -29.92
CA LEU A 342 28.47 1.09 -30.31
C LEU A 342 27.26 1.47 -29.48
N ASN A 343 26.33 0.55 -29.27
CA ASN A 343 25.14 0.78 -28.41
C ASN A 343 25.51 1.05 -26.96
N ASN A 344 26.52 0.38 -26.43
CA ASN A 344 27.04 0.64 -25.08
C ASN A 344 27.71 2.02 -24.97
N ASN A 345 28.42 2.46 -26.04
CA ASN A 345 28.93 3.83 -26.09
C ASN A 345 27.83 4.88 -26.16
N LEU A 346 26.68 4.60 -26.79
CA LEU A 346 25.53 5.49 -26.80
C LEU A 346 25.01 5.78 -25.37
N LYS A 347 25.03 4.79 -24.49
CA LYS A 347 24.59 4.96 -23.10
C LYS A 347 25.33 6.06 -22.36
N LYS A 348 26.60 6.30 -22.70
CA LYS A 348 27.44 7.37 -22.10
C LYS A 348 26.94 8.77 -22.43
N TYR A 349 26.12 8.92 -23.48
CA TYR A 349 25.52 10.19 -23.91
C TYR A 349 24.05 10.32 -23.48
N SER A 350 23.55 9.44 -22.59
CA SER A 350 22.23 9.60 -22.04
C SER A 350 22.18 10.77 -21.05
N VAL A 351 21.00 11.29 -20.84
CA VAL A 351 20.77 12.29 -19.81
C VAL A 351 21.15 11.76 -18.43
N ASN A 352 20.89 10.47 -18.17
CA ASN A 352 21.26 9.85 -16.92
C ASN A 352 22.77 9.87 -16.70
N SER A 353 23.55 9.41 -17.68
CA SER A 353 25.02 9.44 -17.58
C SER A 353 25.59 10.85 -17.40
N TYR A 354 24.94 11.85 -18.01
CA TYR A 354 25.33 13.25 -17.82
C TYR A 354 25.18 13.68 -16.37
N PHE A 355 24.01 13.46 -15.76
CA PHE A 355 23.77 13.81 -14.36
C PHE A 355 24.53 12.92 -13.40
N GLU A 356 24.67 11.63 -13.69
CA GLU A 356 25.50 10.72 -12.89
C GLU A 356 26.96 11.19 -12.84
N THR A 357 27.51 11.68 -13.93
CA THR A 357 28.87 12.21 -13.93
C THR A 357 29.02 13.40 -12.98
N ILE A 358 28.05 14.30 -12.98
CA ILE A 358 28.06 15.47 -12.08
C ILE A 358 27.89 15.00 -10.64
N LEU A 359 26.86 14.19 -10.34
CA LEU A 359 26.54 13.78 -8.97
C LEU A 359 27.61 12.86 -8.39
N ASN A 360 28.13 11.91 -9.15
CA ASN A 360 29.23 11.04 -8.70
C ASN A 360 30.51 11.84 -8.40
N GLY A 361 30.72 12.96 -9.11
CA GLY A 361 31.80 13.89 -8.81
C GLY A 361 31.66 14.51 -7.40
N GLU A 362 30.45 14.86 -7.01
CA GLU A 362 30.15 15.40 -5.67
C GLU A 362 30.20 14.31 -4.58
N PHE A 363 29.74 13.10 -4.88
CA PHE A 363 29.69 12.00 -3.91
C PHE A 363 31.08 11.38 -3.63
N GLY A 364 32.01 11.51 -4.55
CA GLY A 364 33.34 10.91 -4.44
C GLY A 364 33.30 9.37 -4.40
N THR A 365 33.95 8.76 -3.39
CA THR A 365 33.97 7.29 -3.24
C THR A 365 32.86 6.75 -2.33
N LYS A 366 32.01 7.62 -1.77
CA LYS A 366 31.00 7.20 -0.80
C LYS A 366 29.76 6.58 -1.46
N LEU A 367 29.38 7.13 -2.58
CA LEU A 367 28.18 6.73 -3.34
C LEU A 367 28.52 6.67 -4.81
N THR A 368 27.86 5.76 -5.52
CA THR A 368 27.96 5.67 -6.98
C THR A 368 26.58 5.45 -7.57
N LEU A 369 26.16 6.39 -8.43
CA LEU A 369 24.99 6.22 -9.30
C LEU A 369 25.43 5.50 -10.58
N ASN A 370 24.70 4.48 -10.98
CA ASN A 370 24.92 3.74 -12.22
C ASN A 370 23.59 3.32 -12.83
N SER A 371 23.21 3.90 -13.96
CA SER A 371 21.98 3.56 -14.70
C SER A 371 22.10 2.27 -15.52
N TYR A 372 23.29 1.72 -15.66
CA TYR A 372 23.56 0.60 -16.58
C TYR A 372 24.20 -0.60 -15.88
N ASN A 373 23.89 -0.77 -14.59
CA ASN A 373 24.31 -1.97 -13.88
C ASN A 373 23.55 -3.18 -14.44
N THR A 374 24.27 -4.23 -14.84
CA THR A 374 23.65 -5.42 -15.44
C THR A 374 23.53 -6.52 -14.39
N ILE A 375 22.29 -6.91 -14.10
CA ILE A 375 21.99 -8.01 -13.20
C ILE A 375 21.15 -9.03 -13.98
N ASN A 376 21.63 -10.27 -14.08
CA ASN A 376 20.98 -11.36 -14.84
C ASN A 376 20.61 -10.98 -16.28
N GLY A 377 21.42 -10.14 -16.93
CA GLY A 377 21.20 -9.66 -18.29
C GLY A 377 20.19 -8.52 -18.43
N GLU A 378 19.62 -8.02 -17.35
CA GLU A 378 18.77 -6.84 -17.31
C GLU A 378 19.52 -5.63 -16.76
N GLU A 379 19.30 -4.45 -17.35
CA GLU A 379 19.88 -3.20 -16.87
C GLU A 379 19.04 -2.62 -15.75
N ILE A 380 19.68 -2.37 -14.62
CA ILE A 380 19.05 -1.79 -13.42
C ILE A 380 19.84 -0.55 -12.99
N SER A 381 19.13 0.58 -12.87
CA SER A 381 19.72 1.79 -12.29
C SER A 381 19.91 1.60 -10.80
N THR A 382 21.13 1.71 -10.31
CA THR A 382 21.47 1.49 -8.91
C THR A 382 22.17 2.70 -8.29
N LEU A 383 21.84 2.99 -7.03
CA LEU A 383 22.66 3.78 -6.12
C LEU A 383 23.43 2.81 -5.23
N TYR A 384 24.71 2.68 -5.46
CA TYR A 384 25.59 1.78 -4.72
C TYR A 384 26.33 2.53 -3.61
N THR A 385 26.36 1.93 -2.41
CA THR A 385 27.13 2.43 -1.27
C THR A 385 27.63 1.27 -0.41
N TYR A 386 28.72 1.50 0.33
CA TYR A 386 29.18 0.53 1.33
C TYR A 386 28.26 0.52 2.55
N GLY A 387 27.97 -0.69 3.06
CA GLY A 387 27.16 -0.85 4.26
C GLY A 387 27.89 -0.36 5.52
N THR A 388 27.18 0.23 6.44
CA THR A 388 27.69 0.58 7.76
C THR A 388 27.55 -0.63 8.67
N LEU A 389 28.66 -1.14 9.17
CA LEU A 389 28.69 -2.28 10.07
C LEU A 389 28.13 -1.91 11.45
N ASN A 390 27.29 -2.75 12.00
CA ASN A 390 26.83 -2.63 13.39
C ASN A 390 27.91 -3.19 14.34
N HIS A 391 29.00 -2.45 14.49
CA HIS A 391 30.13 -2.80 15.31
C HIS A 391 30.23 -1.82 16.51
N ILE A 392 30.70 -2.31 17.68
CA ILE A 392 30.71 -1.54 18.94
C ILE A 392 31.54 -0.23 18.84
N GLU A 393 32.50 -0.15 17.93
CA GLU A 393 33.39 1.02 17.76
C GLU A 393 33.16 1.76 16.42
N ALA A 394 32.20 1.35 15.59
CA ALA A 394 31.96 1.99 14.31
C ALA A 394 31.27 3.35 14.47
N THR A 395 31.79 4.37 13.79
CA THR A 395 31.01 5.61 13.57
C THR A 395 29.83 5.30 12.71
N ASP A 396 28.68 5.93 13.02
CA ASP A 396 27.49 5.80 12.19
C ASP A 396 27.71 6.52 10.85
N ASN A 397 27.92 5.76 9.80
CA ASN A 397 28.09 6.24 8.43
C ASN A 397 26.90 5.87 7.53
N ARG A 398 25.77 5.49 8.13
CA ARG A 398 24.54 5.27 7.35
C ARG A 398 24.18 6.55 6.61
N ILE A 399 23.61 6.40 5.45
CA ILE A 399 23.31 7.50 4.53
C ILE A 399 21.80 7.60 4.37
N SER A 400 21.27 8.81 4.48
CA SER A 400 19.90 9.20 4.17
C SER A 400 19.87 10.09 2.92
N ALA A 401 18.68 10.36 2.37
CA ALA A 401 18.55 11.32 1.29
C ALA A 401 19.00 12.73 1.70
N ASN A 402 18.80 13.11 2.97
CA ASN A 402 19.32 14.37 3.50
C ASN A 402 20.86 14.41 3.50
N ASP A 403 21.52 13.29 3.82
CA ASP A 403 22.96 13.22 3.76
C ASP A 403 23.47 13.35 2.32
N ILE A 404 22.77 12.74 1.34
CA ILE A 404 23.08 12.90 -0.08
C ILE A 404 22.97 14.37 -0.49
N ILE A 405 21.87 15.06 -0.12
CA ILE A 405 21.71 16.50 -0.40
C ILE A 405 22.86 17.30 0.22
N ASN A 406 23.27 16.96 1.44
CA ASN A 406 24.35 17.69 2.12
C ASN A 406 25.73 17.47 1.50
N MET A 407 25.94 16.44 0.68
CA MET A 407 27.16 16.22 -0.09
C MET A 407 27.28 17.16 -1.30
N LEU A 408 26.17 17.68 -1.79
CA LEU A 408 26.11 18.55 -2.97
C LEU A 408 26.58 19.97 -2.62
N ASP A 409 27.09 20.70 -3.61
CA ASP A 409 27.34 22.12 -3.47
C ASP A 409 26.01 22.93 -3.41
N GLU A 410 26.11 24.19 -3.01
CA GLU A 410 24.89 25.02 -2.82
C GLU A 410 24.15 25.33 -4.14
N GLU A 411 24.84 25.34 -5.27
CA GLU A 411 24.23 25.58 -6.57
C GLU A 411 23.37 24.36 -6.97
N LEU A 412 23.95 23.15 -6.87
CA LEU A 412 23.25 21.91 -7.19
C LEU A 412 22.03 21.66 -6.28
N LYS A 413 22.15 21.97 -4.97
CA LYS A 413 21.04 21.81 -4.02
C LYS A 413 19.75 22.52 -4.45
N ASN A 414 19.86 23.67 -5.09
CA ASN A 414 18.69 24.44 -5.56
C ASN A 414 17.98 23.84 -6.77
N HIS A 415 18.61 22.87 -7.44
CA HIS A 415 18.13 22.28 -8.69
C HIS A 415 17.87 20.78 -8.60
N ILE A 416 17.93 20.22 -7.40
CA ILE A 416 17.74 18.78 -7.16
C ILE A 416 16.67 18.59 -6.08
N ILE A 417 15.77 17.63 -6.35
CA ILE A 417 14.83 17.12 -5.37
C ILE A 417 15.05 15.62 -5.25
N LEU A 418 15.17 15.13 -4.03
CA LEU A 418 15.24 13.70 -3.73
C LEU A 418 13.94 13.26 -3.08
N LYS A 419 13.45 12.09 -3.48
CA LYS A 419 12.34 11.41 -2.83
C LYS A 419 12.72 9.95 -2.63
N THR A 420 12.54 9.48 -1.43
CA THR A 420 12.89 8.10 -1.06
C THR A 420 11.61 7.30 -0.83
N TYR A 421 11.57 6.11 -1.40
CA TYR A 421 10.46 5.17 -1.24
C TYR A 421 11.02 3.88 -0.63
N ASP A 422 10.26 3.29 0.29
CA ASP A 422 10.60 1.99 0.85
C ASP A 422 10.49 0.87 -0.22
N GLU A 423 10.83 -0.35 0.16
CA GLU A 423 10.76 -1.54 -0.71
C GLU A 423 9.33 -1.86 -1.17
N PHE A 424 8.30 -1.29 -0.53
CA PHE A 424 6.88 -1.45 -0.88
C PHE A 424 6.34 -0.29 -1.74
N GLY A 425 7.18 0.72 -2.03
CA GLY A 425 6.82 1.90 -2.82
C GLY A 425 6.12 3.02 -2.03
N ASN A 426 6.15 2.99 -0.71
CA ASN A 426 5.64 4.09 0.11
C ASN A 426 6.70 5.18 0.25
N LEU A 427 6.29 6.45 0.09
CA LEU A 427 7.17 7.58 0.32
C LEU A 427 7.56 7.63 1.81
N VAL A 428 8.86 7.77 2.08
CA VAL A 428 9.41 7.91 3.43
C VAL A 428 10.08 9.27 3.60
N GLU A 429 10.31 9.67 4.85
CA GLU A 429 10.99 10.93 5.16
C GLU A 429 12.45 10.89 4.68
N ASN A 430 12.99 12.03 4.25
CA ASN A 430 14.34 12.13 3.69
C ASN A 430 15.47 11.89 4.71
N ASP A 431 15.17 11.84 6.00
CA ASP A 431 16.09 11.44 7.06
C ASP A 431 16.12 9.93 7.33
N THR A 432 15.26 9.17 6.64
CA THR A 432 15.27 7.70 6.69
C THR A 432 16.56 7.18 6.08
N TYR A 433 17.27 6.34 6.82
CA TYR A 433 18.49 5.70 6.33
C TYR A 433 18.20 4.74 5.19
N LEU A 434 19.05 4.79 4.17
CA LEU A 434 18.94 3.92 3.01
C LEU A 434 19.31 2.48 3.37
N LYS A 435 18.55 1.55 2.86
CA LYS A 435 18.80 0.10 2.89
C LYS A 435 18.62 -0.48 1.49
N THR A 436 19.06 -1.69 1.26
CA THR A 436 18.95 -2.33 -0.05
C THR A 436 17.51 -2.44 -0.51
N ASN A 437 17.28 -2.24 -1.81
CA ASN A 437 16.00 -2.30 -2.52
C ASN A 437 15.00 -1.17 -2.23
N MET A 438 15.38 -0.11 -1.55
CA MET A 438 14.62 1.14 -1.57
C MET A 438 14.72 1.77 -2.95
N THR A 439 13.87 2.73 -3.23
CA THR A 439 13.91 3.50 -4.47
C THR A 439 14.22 4.95 -4.15
N LEU A 440 15.30 5.46 -4.72
CA LEU A 440 15.63 6.88 -4.71
C LEU A 440 15.22 7.49 -6.04
N GLU A 441 14.25 8.40 -6.01
CA GLU A 441 13.87 9.24 -7.14
C GLU A 441 14.68 10.52 -7.06
N ILE A 442 15.47 10.78 -8.09
CA ILE A 442 16.26 12.00 -8.25
C ILE A 442 15.63 12.83 -9.37
N LEU A 443 15.20 14.03 -9.01
CA LEU A 443 14.79 15.05 -9.96
C LEU A 443 15.93 16.06 -10.04
N SER A 444 16.65 16.04 -11.14
CA SER A 444 17.81 16.90 -11.37
C SER A 444 17.56 17.79 -12.58
N TYR A 445 17.53 19.08 -12.37
CA TYR A 445 17.24 20.08 -13.43
C TYR A 445 16.00 19.72 -14.28
N GLY A 446 14.93 19.27 -13.60
CA GLY A 446 13.68 18.88 -14.24
C GLY A 446 13.69 17.53 -14.97
N TYR A 447 14.78 16.77 -14.91
CA TYR A 447 14.81 15.38 -15.31
C TYR A 447 14.58 14.47 -14.12
N LYS A 448 13.75 13.46 -14.33
CA LYS A 448 13.42 12.46 -13.33
C LYS A 448 14.14 11.15 -13.64
N THR A 449 14.93 10.67 -12.69
CA THR A 449 15.55 9.35 -12.73
C THR A 449 15.25 8.60 -11.45
N THR A 450 15.25 7.29 -11.50
CA THR A 450 15.02 6.44 -10.33
C THR A 450 16.14 5.41 -10.21
N TYR A 451 16.62 5.23 -8.99
CA TYR A 451 17.69 4.29 -8.68
C TYR A 451 17.21 3.35 -7.58
N LYS A 452 17.54 2.07 -7.71
CA LYS A 452 17.43 1.13 -6.61
C LYS A 452 18.65 1.27 -5.72
N THR A 453 18.46 1.36 -4.43
CA THR A 453 19.57 1.42 -3.48
C THR A 453 20.20 0.04 -3.30
N ALA A 454 21.49 -0.04 -3.45
CA ALA A 454 22.31 -1.24 -3.26
C ALA A 454 23.33 -0.97 -2.15
N VAL A 455 23.01 -1.37 -0.92
CA VAL A 455 23.86 -1.19 0.24
C VAL A 455 24.62 -2.48 0.49
N LEU A 456 25.93 -2.51 0.17
CA LEU A 456 26.75 -3.72 0.23
C LEU A 456 26.67 -4.39 1.60
N GLY A 457 26.32 -5.66 1.61
CA GLY A 457 26.17 -6.47 2.83
C GLY A 457 24.84 -6.28 3.58
N ASN A 458 23.96 -5.33 3.17
CA ASN A 458 22.65 -5.12 3.81
C ASN A 458 21.54 -5.87 3.03
N LEU A 459 20.98 -6.91 3.64
CA LEU A 459 20.01 -7.79 3.00
C LEU A 459 18.63 -7.78 3.67
N GLY A 460 18.40 -7.06 4.72
CA GLY A 460 17.10 -7.08 5.36
C GLY A 460 16.98 -6.37 6.70
N SER A 461 18.05 -5.78 7.22
CA SER A 461 17.94 -5.02 8.45
C SER A 461 17.14 -3.72 8.20
N ASN A 462 16.06 -3.53 8.98
CA ASN A 462 15.16 -2.39 8.84
C ASN A 462 15.77 -1.04 9.20
N ASP A 463 16.94 -1.01 9.80
CA ASP A 463 17.61 0.20 10.28
C ASP A 463 18.82 0.64 9.42
N GLY A 464 19.07 -0.04 8.29
CA GLY A 464 20.13 0.30 7.35
C GLY A 464 21.55 -0.14 7.78
N TYR A 465 21.69 -0.78 8.93
CA TYR A 465 22.97 -1.39 9.33
C TYR A 465 23.18 -2.76 8.69
N VAL A 466 24.44 -3.10 8.44
CA VAL A 466 24.86 -4.47 8.15
C VAL A 466 25.05 -5.20 9.47
N LYS A 467 24.32 -6.29 9.67
CA LYS A 467 24.24 -7.04 10.92
C LYS A 467 24.49 -8.53 10.72
N HIS A 468 24.51 -9.25 11.83
CA HIS A 468 24.60 -10.71 11.84
C HIS A 468 23.47 -11.41 11.07
N ASP A 469 22.26 -10.82 11.08
CA ASP A 469 21.13 -11.38 10.34
C ASP A 469 21.36 -11.36 8.83
N ASP A 470 22.16 -10.40 8.33
CA ASP A 470 22.52 -10.32 6.91
C ASP A 470 23.42 -11.48 6.50
N ILE A 471 24.23 -12.02 7.41
CA ILE A 471 25.04 -13.22 7.18
C ILE A 471 24.14 -14.40 6.82
N ILE A 472 23.05 -14.60 7.56
CA ILE A 472 22.10 -15.70 7.32
C ILE A 472 21.49 -15.53 5.93
N ASN A 473 21.14 -14.31 5.56
CA ASN A 473 20.55 -14.01 4.25
C ASN A 473 21.56 -14.22 3.10
N ILE A 474 22.85 -13.86 3.29
CA ILE A 474 23.89 -14.17 2.29
C ILE A 474 24.09 -15.69 2.16
N ILE A 475 24.11 -16.41 3.28
CA ILE A 475 24.16 -17.87 3.26
C ILE A 475 22.99 -18.44 2.43
N ASP A 476 21.78 -17.96 2.66
CA ASP A 476 20.61 -18.39 1.90
C ASP A 476 20.75 -18.10 0.39
N ILE A 477 21.28 -16.95 0.03
CA ILE A 477 21.56 -16.60 -1.36
C ILE A 477 22.65 -17.51 -1.93
N ALA A 478 23.77 -17.65 -1.26
CA ALA A 478 24.92 -18.46 -1.71
C ALA A 478 24.56 -19.93 -1.96
N ILE A 479 23.67 -20.52 -1.16
CA ILE A 479 23.21 -21.90 -1.36
C ILE A 479 22.16 -22.04 -2.45
N ASN A 480 21.34 -21.00 -2.71
CA ASN A 480 20.26 -21.03 -3.69
C ASN A 480 20.70 -20.55 -5.07
N SER A 481 21.59 -19.58 -5.15
CA SER A 481 22.09 -18.99 -6.39
C SER A 481 23.50 -18.48 -6.23
N SER A 482 24.40 -18.92 -7.05
CA SER A 482 25.78 -18.39 -7.11
C SER A 482 25.95 -17.31 -8.18
N LYS A 483 24.86 -16.75 -8.72
CA LYS A 483 24.86 -15.75 -9.77
C LYS A 483 24.17 -14.48 -9.31
N LEU A 484 24.63 -13.35 -9.84
CA LEU A 484 23.98 -12.05 -9.66
C LEU A 484 22.69 -11.99 -10.48
N ASP A 485 21.57 -12.37 -9.90
CA ASP A 485 20.26 -12.39 -10.57
C ASP A 485 19.26 -11.34 -10.03
N ASN A 486 19.60 -10.63 -8.97
CA ASN A 486 18.81 -9.52 -8.43
C ASN A 486 19.67 -8.58 -7.57
N ILE A 487 19.08 -7.50 -7.06
CA ILE A 487 19.80 -6.48 -6.26
C ILE A 487 20.33 -7.03 -4.93
N TYR A 488 19.68 -8.00 -4.31
CA TYR A 488 20.16 -8.63 -3.09
C TYR A 488 21.38 -9.50 -3.35
N HIS A 489 21.44 -10.15 -4.51
CA HIS A 489 22.62 -10.88 -4.95
C HIS A 489 23.79 -9.91 -5.24
N LEU A 490 23.53 -8.75 -5.84
CA LEU A 490 24.56 -7.72 -6.06
C LEU A 490 25.22 -7.28 -4.75
N VAL A 491 24.44 -7.06 -3.68
CA VAL A 491 24.98 -6.62 -2.38
C VAL A 491 25.51 -7.78 -1.52
N SER A 492 25.32 -9.01 -1.97
CA SER A 492 25.86 -10.21 -1.33
C SER A 492 27.26 -10.58 -1.82
N ASP A 493 27.64 -10.10 -3.00
CA ASP A 493 28.99 -10.27 -3.54
C ASP A 493 29.93 -9.29 -2.82
N ILE A 494 30.45 -9.71 -1.68
CA ILE A 494 31.22 -8.88 -0.77
C ILE A 494 32.63 -8.66 -1.30
N ASN A 495 33.20 -9.69 -1.94
CA ASN A 495 34.56 -9.66 -2.47
C ASN A 495 34.65 -9.08 -3.91
N GLY A 496 33.51 -8.97 -4.62
CA GLY A 496 33.39 -8.40 -5.95
C GLY A 496 33.87 -9.31 -7.07
N ASP A 497 33.80 -10.64 -6.90
CA ASP A 497 34.24 -11.64 -7.90
C ASP A 497 33.11 -12.16 -8.80
N GLU A 498 31.88 -11.63 -8.65
CA GLU A 498 30.64 -12.00 -9.34
C GLU A 498 30.12 -13.40 -8.98
N ILE A 499 30.65 -14.03 -7.92
CA ILE A 499 30.22 -15.34 -7.42
C ILE A 499 29.82 -15.21 -5.95
N ILE A 500 28.60 -15.62 -5.58
CA ILE A 500 28.17 -15.57 -4.18
C ILE A 500 28.40 -16.96 -3.57
N ASP A 501 29.37 -17.08 -2.67
CA ASP A 501 29.77 -18.34 -2.05
C ASP A 501 30.25 -18.18 -0.60
N ILE A 502 30.99 -19.18 -0.11
CA ILE A 502 31.52 -19.18 1.24
C ILE A 502 32.49 -18.03 1.51
N LEU A 503 33.17 -17.50 0.49
CA LEU A 503 34.11 -16.41 0.66
C LEU A 503 33.41 -15.11 1.02
N ASP A 504 32.26 -14.80 0.37
CA ASP A 504 31.49 -13.59 0.71
C ASP A 504 30.98 -13.64 2.15
N VAL A 505 30.49 -14.81 2.56
CA VAL A 505 30.01 -15.01 3.93
C VAL A 505 31.13 -14.77 4.94
N THR A 506 32.31 -15.36 4.68
CA THR A 506 33.45 -15.24 5.59
C THR A 506 34.03 -13.83 5.56
N ASP A 507 34.04 -13.16 4.44
CA ASP A 507 34.49 -11.78 4.30
C ASP A 507 33.57 -10.82 5.05
N LEU A 508 32.25 -10.97 4.92
CA LEU A 508 31.31 -10.20 5.73
C LEU A 508 31.48 -10.44 7.23
N MET A 509 31.69 -11.69 7.64
CA MET A 509 31.95 -12.01 9.05
C MET A 509 33.25 -11.38 9.56
N ASN A 510 34.29 -11.42 8.76
CA ASN A 510 35.58 -10.77 9.09
C ASN A 510 35.39 -9.25 9.20
N LEU A 511 34.62 -8.64 8.30
CA LEU A 511 34.29 -7.22 8.36
C LEU A 511 33.53 -6.88 9.66
N LEU A 512 32.49 -7.64 9.99
CA LEU A 512 31.72 -7.45 11.23
C LEU A 512 32.55 -7.66 12.50
N LYS A 513 33.51 -8.57 12.47
CA LYS A 513 34.39 -8.87 13.59
C LYS A 513 35.44 -7.77 13.79
N ASN A 514 36.06 -7.28 12.73
CA ASN A 514 37.25 -6.49 12.77
C ASN A 514 37.08 -5.02 12.36
N GLY A 515 35.90 -4.66 11.85
CA GLY A 515 35.59 -3.31 11.36
C GLY A 515 36.45 -2.89 10.15
N GLY A 516 36.89 -3.85 9.34
CA GLY A 516 37.87 -3.66 8.27
C GLY A 516 37.29 -3.60 6.86
N ILE A 517 38.15 -3.32 5.89
CA ILE A 517 37.83 -3.31 4.44
C ILE A 517 37.80 -4.76 3.93
N PRO A 518 36.89 -5.10 2.99
CA PRO A 518 36.81 -6.43 2.38
C PRO A 518 38.17 -6.86 1.82
N PHE A 519 38.48 -8.13 1.97
CA PHE A 519 39.68 -8.69 1.33
C PHE A 519 39.33 -8.93 -0.14
N THR A 520 39.98 -8.24 -1.05
CA THR A 520 39.99 -8.59 -2.47
C THR A 520 41.02 -9.67 -2.68
N SER A 521 40.72 -10.93 -2.53
CA SER A 521 41.65 -11.99 -2.88
C SER A 521 40.98 -13.06 -3.69
N VAL A 522 41.27 -13.09 -4.94
CA VAL A 522 41.03 -14.23 -5.81
C VAL A 522 42.29 -15.07 -5.81
N GLU A 523 42.39 -16.04 -4.92
CA GLU A 523 43.48 -17.00 -4.97
C GLU A 523 42.95 -18.39 -5.34
N ASN A 524 43.77 -19.20 -6.04
CA ASN A 524 43.36 -20.52 -6.46
C ASN A 524 43.08 -21.44 -5.26
N PRO A 525 42.09 -22.33 -5.35
CA PRO A 525 41.81 -23.30 -4.31
C PRO A 525 43.05 -24.11 -3.90
N ILE A 526 43.23 -24.27 -2.59
CA ILE A 526 44.35 -25.03 -2.04
C ILE A 526 43.84 -26.35 -1.45
N ALA A 527 44.51 -27.46 -1.75
CA ALA A 527 44.16 -28.73 -1.10
C ALA A 527 44.69 -28.76 0.35
N SER A 528 43.87 -29.23 1.27
CA SER A 528 44.17 -29.33 2.71
C SER A 528 43.98 -30.74 3.21
N ASN A 529 44.68 -31.16 4.30
CA ASN A 529 44.47 -32.43 4.98
C ASN A 529 43.29 -32.43 5.97
N ILE A 530 42.49 -31.41 6.01
CA ILE A 530 41.27 -31.31 6.80
C ILE A 530 40.26 -32.37 6.34
N LYS A 531 39.63 -33.09 7.28
CA LYS A 531 38.64 -34.13 7.00
C LYS A 531 37.31 -33.80 7.68
N ALA A 532 36.22 -34.25 7.07
CA ALA A 532 34.88 -34.15 7.66
C ALA A 532 34.21 -35.55 7.74
N THR A 533 33.43 -35.79 8.79
CA THR A 533 32.68 -37.04 9.02
C THR A 533 31.24 -36.71 9.44
N LEU A 534 30.31 -37.60 9.06
CA LEU A 534 28.92 -37.58 9.56
C LEU A 534 28.74 -38.65 10.64
N ASN A 535 28.16 -38.27 11.78
CA ASN A 535 27.90 -39.14 12.92
C ASN A 535 26.38 -39.17 13.22
N PRO A 536 25.71 -40.33 13.14
CA PRO A 536 24.29 -40.49 13.47
C PRO A 536 24.06 -40.62 14.98
N ASP A 537 22.96 -40.08 15.49
CA ASP A 537 22.47 -40.33 16.86
C ASP A 537 21.75 -41.69 16.95
N LYS A 538 21.13 -42.17 15.84
CA LYS A 538 20.43 -43.43 15.70
C LYS A 538 20.69 -44.04 14.32
N THR A 539 20.75 -45.37 14.26
CA THR A 539 20.90 -46.13 13.01
C THR A 539 19.70 -47.02 12.69
N GLU A 540 18.77 -47.15 13.62
CA GLU A 540 17.50 -47.93 13.50
C GLU A 540 16.35 -47.04 14.02
N ILE A 541 15.34 -46.80 13.20
CA ILE A 541 14.19 -45.95 13.48
C ILE A 541 12.93 -46.48 12.79
N ARG A 542 11.79 -45.85 13.03
CA ARG A 542 10.51 -46.20 12.37
C ARG A 542 10.03 -45.05 11.47
N VAL A 543 9.17 -45.39 10.53
CA VAL A 543 8.46 -44.38 9.75
C VAL A 543 7.72 -43.42 10.68
N GLY A 544 7.99 -42.15 10.52
CA GLY A 544 7.48 -41.05 11.35
C GLY A 544 8.44 -40.57 12.45
N ASP A 545 9.45 -41.34 12.78
CA ASP A 545 10.48 -40.98 13.77
C ASP A 545 11.47 -39.94 13.20
N GLU A 546 12.08 -39.18 14.10
CA GLU A 546 13.12 -38.21 13.80
C GLU A 546 14.48 -38.71 14.29
N PHE A 547 15.54 -38.37 13.56
CA PHE A 547 16.92 -38.66 13.93
C PHE A 547 17.86 -37.51 13.50
N GLU A 548 19.06 -37.51 14.06
CA GLU A 548 20.04 -36.47 13.83
C GLU A 548 21.36 -37.01 13.28
N LEU A 549 21.95 -36.25 12.35
CA LEU A 549 23.31 -36.47 11.84
C LEU A 549 24.15 -35.25 12.14
N THR A 550 25.29 -35.44 12.81
CA THR A 550 26.22 -34.37 13.12
C THR A 550 27.41 -34.39 12.18
N LEU A 551 27.66 -33.25 11.48
CA LEU A 551 28.88 -33.06 10.71
C LEU A 551 30.01 -32.62 11.65
N VAL A 552 31.08 -33.40 11.70
CA VAL A 552 32.28 -33.14 12.49
C VAL A 552 33.45 -32.91 11.56
N VAL A 553 34.18 -31.82 11.80
CA VAL A 553 35.41 -31.47 11.06
C VAL A 553 36.63 -31.74 11.91
N ASN A 554 37.55 -32.48 11.35
CA ASN A 554 38.85 -32.84 11.96
C ASN A 554 39.95 -32.00 11.34
N ASN A 555 40.34 -30.95 12.04
CA ASN A 555 41.38 -30.00 11.60
C ASN A 555 42.69 -30.18 12.39
N PHE A 556 43.38 -31.29 12.18
CA PHE A 556 44.63 -31.58 12.87
C PHE A 556 45.82 -30.68 12.48
N GLU A 557 45.71 -29.94 11.35
CA GLU A 557 46.71 -29.00 10.89
C GLU A 557 46.59 -27.65 11.61
N ARG A 558 45.54 -27.42 12.39
CA ARG A 558 45.22 -26.20 13.10
C ARG A 558 45.12 -24.96 12.21
N ASN A 559 44.66 -25.16 10.97
CA ASN A 559 44.36 -24.06 10.09
C ASN A 559 43.13 -23.31 10.61
N LYS A 560 43.09 -22.01 10.37
CA LYS A 560 42.00 -21.16 10.85
C LYS A 560 40.84 -21.26 9.88
N ILE A 561 39.96 -22.25 10.05
CA ILE A 561 38.77 -22.41 9.25
C ILE A 561 37.66 -21.51 9.80
N SER A 562 37.09 -20.64 8.95
CA SER A 562 36.02 -19.74 9.28
C SER A 562 34.71 -20.08 8.58
N GLY A 563 34.71 -20.98 7.58
CA GLY A 563 33.52 -21.42 6.89
C GLY A 563 33.70 -22.77 6.18
N ILE A 564 32.59 -23.50 5.98
CA ILE A 564 32.55 -24.77 5.27
C ILE A 564 31.30 -24.81 4.40
N GLU A 565 31.47 -25.24 3.16
CA GLU A 565 30.36 -25.56 2.26
C GLU A 565 30.44 -27.00 1.72
N GLY A 566 29.33 -27.55 1.30
CA GLY A 566 29.24 -28.87 0.71
C GLY A 566 27.85 -29.19 0.23
N ILE A 567 27.67 -30.45 -0.22
CA ILE A 567 26.42 -30.93 -0.77
C ILE A 567 26.01 -32.21 -0.05
N ILE A 568 24.91 -32.17 0.74
CA ILE A 568 24.39 -33.36 1.40
C ILE A 568 23.52 -34.17 0.43
N ASN A 569 23.74 -35.46 0.39
CA ASN A 569 23.02 -36.38 -0.46
C ASN A 569 22.24 -37.36 0.40
N TYR A 570 20.97 -37.56 0.11
CA TYR A 570 20.10 -38.57 0.76
C TYR A 570 18.94 -38.94 -0.16
N ASP A 571 18.22 -40.00 0.16
CA ASP A 571 17.04 -40.44 -0.58
C ASP A 571 15.78 -39.74 -0.03
N GLU A 572 15.27 -38.74 -0.70
CA GLU A 572 14.07 -38.00 -0.33
C GLU A 572 12.79 -38.82 -0.31
N THR A 573 12.81 -40.00 -0.92
CA THR A 573 11.67 -40.91 -0.87
C THR A 573 11.61 -41.69 0.44
N LEU A 574 12.72 -41.79 1.15
CA LEU A 574 12.86 -42.54 2.42
C LEU A 574 12.92 -41.62 3.63
N ILE A 575 13.58 -40.49 3.52
CA ILE A 575 13.76 -39.49 4.60
C ILE A 575 13.58 -38.04 4.12
N GLU A 576 13.09 -37.19 4.99
CA GLU A 576 12.89 -35.74 4.78
C GLU A 576 13.81 -34.97 5.71
N LEU A 577 14.53 -34.01 5.18
CA LEU A 577 15.29 -33.07 5.99
C LEU A 577 14.36 -32.01 6.60
N LEU A 578 14.28 -31.93 7.93
CA LEU A 578 13.42 -31.01 8.67
C LEU A 578 14.11 -29.69 9.00
N SER A 579 15.35 -29.75 9.44
CA SER A 579 16.13 -28.61 9.86
C SER A 579 17.61 -28.88 9.86
N VAL A 580 18.37 -27.80 9.79
CA VAL A 580 19.81 -27.79 10.01
C VAL A 580 20.10 -26.82 11.16
N THR A 581 20.89 -27.24 12.11
CA THR A 581 21.27 -26.43 13.27
C THR A 581 22.77 -26.30 13.31
N ASN A 582 23.24 -25.06 13.39
CA ASN A 582 24.66 -24.78 13.61
C ASN A 582 25.01 -25.08 15.06
N ILE A 583 26.20 -25.61 15.26
CA ILE A 583 26.76 -25.85 16.58
C ILE A 583 27.73 -24.70 16.90
N ASN A 584 27.80 -24.30 18.16
CA ASN A 584 28.50 -23.12 18.63
C ASN A 584 27.90 -21.82 18.06
N ASP A 585 28.72 -20.85 17.72
CA ASP A 585 28.37 -19.53 17.18
C ASP A 585 28.51 -19.45 15.66
N TRP A 586 28.41 -20.61 14.99
CA TRP A 586 28.40 -20.67 13.54
C TRP A 586 26.97 -20.48 13.00
N TYR A 587 26.87 -19.84 11.86
CA TYR A 587 25.64 -19.61 11.10
C TYR A 587 25.64 -20.49 9.86
N GLY A 588 24.51 -21.01 9.49
CA GLY A 588 24.45 -21.80 8.27
C GLY A 588 23.02 -22.16 7.88
N ASN A 589 22.86 -22.48 6.62
CA ASN A 589 21.60 -22.95 6.05
C ASN A 589 21.85 -24.01 4.99
N ILE A 590 20.78 -24.64 4.52
CA ILE A 590 20.82 -25.67 3.49
C ILE A 590 19.67 -25.43 2.52
N ASN A 591 19.94 -25.56 1.22
CA ASN A 591 18.91 -25.60 0.20
C ASN A 591 18.57 -27.04 -0.17
N VAL A 592 17.30 -27.44 0.00
CA VAL A 592 16.76 -28.68 -0.51
C VAL A 592 16.19 -28.43 -1.90
N ILE A 593 16.94 -28.76 -2.95
CA ILE A 593 16.48 -28.61 -4.35
C ILE A 593 15.68 -29.86 -4.76
N ASN A 594 14.46 -29.67 -5.23
CA ASN A 594 13.46 -30.68 -5.58
C ASN A 594 13.71 -31.45 -6.90
N ASP A 595 14.94 -31.74 -7.30
CA ASP A 595 15.21 -32.49 -8.53
C ASP A 595 16.38 -33.47 -8.36
N ASN A 596 16.15 -34.52 -7.59
CA ASN A 596 17.09 -35.63 -7.40
C ASN A 596 18.50 -35.28 -6.93
N GLN A 597 18.68 -34.08 -6.44
CA GLN A 597 19.93 -33.56 -5.89
C GLN A 597 19.66 -32.55 -4.77
N ILE A 598 19.78 -32.91 -3.45
CA ILE A 598 21.02 -32.45 -2.88
C ILE A 598 20.92 -31.09 -2.27
N GLY A 599 20.86 -31.02 -0.95
CA GLY A 599 21.03 -29.78 -0.24
C GLY A 599 22.45 -29.25 -0.34
N LYS A 600 22.72 -28.21 -1.11
CA LYS A 600 23.89 -27.38 -0.92
C LYS A 600 23.76 -26.75 0.46
N PHE A 601 24.75 -26.88 1.30
CA PHE A 601 24.82 -26.20 2.58
C PHE A 601 26.05 -25.31 2.64
N LEU A 602 25.95 -24.27 3.45
CA LEU A 602 27.03 -23.39 3.77
C LEU A 602 26.92 -23.01 5.25
N THR A 603 28.01 -23.05 5.97
CA THR A 603 28.09 -22.63 7.38
C THR A 603 29.37 -21.88 7.65
N SER A 604 29.30 -20.80 8.42
CA SER A 604 30.43 -19.97 8.78
C SER A 604 30.26 -19.40 10.19
N GLY A 605 31.35 -19.07 10.84
CA GLY A 605 31.33 -18.58 12.22
C GLY A 605 32.54 -17.73 12.59
N TYR A 606 32.37 -16.96 13.66
CA TYR A 606 33.43 -16.13 14.19
C TYR A 606 34.50 -16.91 14.93
N THR A 607 34.17 -18.11 15.42
CA THR A 607 35.07 -19.01 16.09
C THR A 607 35.78 -19.88 15.08
N GLU A 608 37.08 -19.69 14.92
CA GLU A 608 37.90 -20.51 14.03
C GLU A 608 38.02 -21.95 14.54
N ILE A 609 37.89 -22.92 13.64
CA ILE A 609 38.04 -24.35 13.97
C ILE A 609 39.53 -24.71 13.90
N ASN A 610 40.10 -25.08 15.03
CA ASN A 610 41.53 -25.44 15.15
C ASN A 610 41.78 -26.91 15.48
N ASP A 611 40.75 -27.65 15.88
CA ASP A 611 40.79 -29.05 16.28
C ASP A 611 39.59 -29.85 15.72
N GLU A 612 39.20 -30.97 16.32
CA GLU A 612 38.00 -31.71 16.01
C GLU A 612 36.78 -31.00 16.60
N VAL A 613 35.85 -30.54 15.75
CA VAL A 613 34.68 -29.77 16.17
C VAL A 613 33.46 -30.21 15.38
N ALA A 614 32.32 -30.38 16.06
CA ALA A 614 31.02 -30.50 15.45
C ALA A 614 30.57 -29.12 14.93
N VAL A 615 30.14 -29.05 13.67
CA VAL A 615 29.77 -27.76 13.01
C VAL A 615 28.30 -27.68 12.68
N LEU A 616 27.67 -28.76 12.25
CA LEU A 616 26.28 -28.82 11.87
C LEU A 616 25.59 -30.06 12.40
N THR A 617 24.32 -29.93 12.76
CA THR A 617 23.41 -31.06 12.99
C THR A 617 22.24 -30.99 12.01
N TYR A 618 22.08 -32.04 11.24
CA TYR A 618 20.99 -32.25 10.32
C TYR A 618 19.91 -33.11 11.01
N LYS A 619 18.67 -32.61 11.05
CA LYS A 619 17.55 -33.32 11.62
C LYS A 619 16.66 -33.84 10.50
N PHE A 620 16.46 -35.18 10.46
CA PHE A 620 15.67 -35.86 9.47
C PHE A 620 14.43 -36.50 10.07
N LYS A 621 13.43 -36.71 9.22
CA LYS A 621 12.25 -37.52 9.51
C LYS A 621 12.16 -38.69 8.56
N ALA A 622 11.86 -39.86 9.07
CA ALA A 622 11.64 -41.07 8.28
C ALA A 622 10.26 -41.04 7.62
N LEU A 623 10.20 -41.17 6.28
CA LEU A 623 8.98 -41.16 5.49
C LEU A 623 8.48 -42.54 5.11
N LYS A 624 9.40 -43.47 4.81
CA LYS A 624 9.08 -44.78 4.29
C LYS A 624 10.10 -45.78 4.77
N GLU A 625 9.67 -47.04 4.92
CA GLU A 625 10.53 -48.17 5.29
C GLU A 625 11.61 -48.42 4.21
N GLY A 626 12.83 -48.69 4.65
CA GLY A 626 13.98 -48.91 3.80
C GLY A 626 15.32 -48.61 4.47
N GLU A 627 16.41 -48.73 3.72
CA GLU A 627 17.75 -48.33 4.16
C GLU A 627 18.09 -46.94 3.56
N ALA A 628 18.02 -45.89 4.37
CA ALA A 628 18.38 -44.55 3.97
C ALA A 628 19.89 -44.33 4.08
N LYS A 629 20.53 -43.86 3.02
CA LYS A 629 21.98 -43.54 2.97
C LYS A 629 22.17 -42.03 2.87
N VAL A 630 23.04 -41.48 3.73
CA VAL A 630 23.37 -40.08 3.77
C VAL A 630 24.88 -39.89 3.73
N TYR A 631 25.34 -38.94 2.90
CA TYR A 631 26.73 -38.53 2.81
C TYR A 631 26.83 -37.08 2.28
N ILE A 632 27.97 -36.43 2.50
CA ILE A 632 28.23 -35.07 1.97
C ILE A 632 29.39 -35.16 0.98
N ASN A 633 29.24 -34.50 -0.17
CA ASN A 633 30.31 -34.37 -1.15
C ASN A 633 30.62 -32.88 -1.45
N ASN A 634 31.65 -32.62 -2.31
CA ASN A 634 32.11 -31.30 -2.69
C ASN A 634 32.44 -30.38 -1.49
N LEU A 635 33.07 -30.99 -0.49
CA LEU A 635 33.43 -30.26 0.73
C LEU A 635 34.58 -29.28 0.46
N LYS A 636 34.33 -28.03 0.82
CA LYS A 636 35.26 -26.90 0.77
C LYS A 636 35.25 -26.16 2.10
N ALA A 637 36.31 -25.45 2.38
CA ALA A 637 36.42 -24.58 3.54
C ALA A 637 37.03 -23.23 3.17
N ALA A 638 36.69 -22.18 3.90
CA ALA A 638 37.35 -20.88 3.82
C ALA A 638 38.44 -20.74 4.92
N LEU A 639 39.62 -20.39 4.49
CA LEU A 639 40.79 -20.10 5.34
C LEU A 639 41.27 -18.67 5.09
N ASN A 640 40.96 -17.73 5.97
CA ASN A 640 41.43 -16.35 5.84
C ASN A 640 41.14 -15.73 4.44
N GLY A 641 39.94 -15.93 3.87
CA GLY A 641 39.56 -15.45 2.52
C GLY A 641 40.10 -16.28 1.36
N ILE A 642 40.65 -17.47 1.59
CA ILE A 642 41.12 -18.38 0.57
C ILE A 642 40.27 -19.66 0.61
N GLU A 643 39.78 -20.10 -0.53
CA GLU A 643 39.08 -21.39 -0.65
C GLU A 643 40.06 -22.56 -0.58
N VAL A 644 39.72 -23.54 0.24
CA VAL A 644 40.49 -24.79 0.32
C VAL A 644 39.57 -26.00 0.08
N THR A 645 40.07 -26.96 -0.71
CA THR A 645 39.40 -28.26 -0.89
C THR A 645 39.85 -29.19 0.23
N LEU A 646 38.94 -29.82 0.95
CA LEU A 646 39.24 -30.78 2.01
C LEU A 646 39.84 -32.06 1.42
N ALA A 647 40.71 -32.73 2.20
CA ALA A 647 41.41 -33.96 1.79
C ALA A 647 40.43 -35.07 1.41
N ASN A 648 39.30 -35.18 2.12
CA ASN A 648 38.15 -36.02 1.70
C ASN A 648 37.05 -35.12 1.13
N THR A 649 36.90 -35.09 -0.17
CA THR A 649 35.81 -34.36 -0.82
C THR A 649 34.43 -34.97 -0.59
N THR A 650 34.35 -36.11 0.10
CA THR A 650 33.12 -36.85 0.47
C THR A 650 33.25 -37.40 1.87
N THR A 651 32.26 -37.19 2.73
CA THR A 651 32.22 -37.80 4.08
C THR A 651 32.05 -39.33 3.99
N ASN A 652 32.16 -40.04 5.14
CA ASN A 652 31.62 -41.39 5.28
C ASN A 652 30.11 -41.42 4.90
N THR A 653 29.66 -42.57 4.36
CA THR A 653 28.24 -42.83 4.15
C THR A 653 27.62 -43.38 5.44
N VAL A 654 26.56 -42.71 5.91
CA VAL A 654 25.76 -43.19 7.05
C VAL A 654 24.54 -43.92 6.49
N SER A 655 24.32 -45.19 6.98
CA SER A 655 23.11 -45.99 6.68
C SER A 655 22.19 -46.02 7.90
N VAL A 656 20.93 -45.64 7.68
CA VAL A 656 19.86 -45.63 8.69
C VAL A 656 18.76 -46.58 8.24
N THR A 657 18.45 -47.62 9.04
CA THR A 657 17.37 -48.57 8.78
C THR A 657 16.05 -47.98 9.26
N VAL A 658 15.09 -47.80 8.35
CA VAL A 658 13.75 -47.32 8.66
C VAL A 658 12.76 -48.49 8.65
N ASP A 659 12.20 -48.84 9.79
CA ASP A 659 11.14 -49.83 9.94
C ASP A 659 9.75 -49.21 9.63
N ARG A 660 8.73 -50.05 9.43
CA ARG A 660 7.36 -49.55 9.20
C ARG A 660 6.85 -48.67 10.33
N ALA A 661 5.98 -47.76 9.97
CA ALA A 661 5.26 -46.96 10.95
C ALA A 661 4.29 -47.80 11.80
N LEU A 662 4.11 -47.39 13.03
CA LEU A 662 3.01 -47.89 13.84
C LEU A 662 1.68 -47.43 13.26
N SER A 663 0.69 -48.33 13.32
CA SER A 663 -0.64 -48.00 12.82
C SER A 663 -1.32 -46.93 13.67
N THR A 664 -1.87 -45.89 13.03
CA THR A 664 -2.69 -44.85 13.65
C THR A 664 -4.18 -45.18 13.66
N ASN A 665 -4.55 -46.37 13.13
CA ASN A 665 -5.94 -46.74 12.94
C ASN A 665 -6.59 -47.15 14.27
N ASN A 666 -7.37 -46.32 14.85
CA ASN A 666 -8.15 -46.44 16.07
C ASN A 666 -9.66 -46.48 15.79
N ASN A 667 -10.05 -47.03 14.62
CA ASN A 667 -11.45 -47.11 14.25
C ASN A 667 -12.12 -48.39 14.77
N ILE A 668 -13.39 -48.25 15.13
CA ILE A 668 -14.30 -49.36 15.28
C ILE A 668 -14.89 -49.68 13.90
N SER A 669 -14.75 -50.93 13.43
CA SER A 669 -15.35 -51.39 12.18
C SER A 669 -16.81 -51.82 12.38
N LYS A 670 -17.14 -52.38 13.55
CA LYS A 670 -18.48 -52.80 13.91
C LYS A 670 -18.75 -52.53 15.38
N LEU A 671 -19.93 -51.99 15.68
CA LEU A 671 -20.38 -51.76 17.07
C LEU A 671 -21.77 -52.35 17.24
N GLU A 672 -21.95 -53.13 18.27
CA GLU A 672 -23.19 -53.86 18.55
C GLU A 672 -23.63 -53.71 20.02
N PHE A 673 -24.94 -53.70 20.21
CA PHE A 673 -25.57 -53.65 21.52
C PHE A 673 -26.55 -54.78 21.71
N ASN A 674 -26.58 -55.39 22.87
CA ASN A 674 -27.51 -56.52 23.19
C ASN A 674 -28.98 -56.02 23.23
N THR A 675 -29.24 -54.73 23.39
CA THR A 675 -30.60 -54.15 23.41
C THR A 675 -30.53 -52.68 23.03
N GLY A 676 -31.64 -52.14 22.57
CA GLY A 676 -31.77 -50.74 22.19
C GLY A 676 -31.66 -50.49 20.67
N LYS A 677 -31.86 -49.26 20.28
CA LYS A 677 -31.76 -48.79 18.90
C LYS A 677 -30.97 -47.48 18.86
N LEU A 678 -29.94 -47.44 18.02
CA LEU A 678 -29.21 -46.23 17.74
C LEU A 678 -30.07 -45.18 16.99
N ASP A 679 -29.81 -43.91 17.20
CA ASP A 679 -30.42 -42.80 16.48
C ASP A 679 -30.10 -42.82 14.99
N LYS A 680 -28.96 -43.40 14.60
CA LYS A 680 -28.45 -43.53 13.24
C LYS A 680 -27.61 -44.81 13.11
N GLU A 681 -27.37 -45.25 11.88
CA GLU A 681 -26.46 -46.39 11.62
C GLU A 681 -25.05 -46.07 12.09
N PHE A 682 -24.35 -47.09 12.57
CA PHE A 682 -22.98 -46.93 13.02
C PHE A 682 -22.06 -46.61 11.84
N SER A 683 -21.23 -45.59 11.98
CA SER A 683 -20.13 -45.24 11.08
C SER A 683 -18.89 -44.91 11.91
N LYS A 684 -17.74 -45.41 11.47
CA LYS A 684 -16.46 -45.16 12.13
C LYS A 684 -16.09 -43.68 12.25
N ASP A 685 -16.69 -42.83 11.43
CA ASP A 685 -16.42 -41.38 11.36
C ASP A 685 -17.33 -40.57 12.27
N ILE A 686 -18.34 -41.19 12.83
CA ILE A 686 -19.26 -40.52 13.74
C ILE A 686 -18.91 -40.93 15.20
N LEU A 687 -18.59 -39.93 16.01
CA LEU A 687 -18.12 -40.16 17.37
C LEU A 687 -19.21 -40.15 18.42
N ASN A 688 -20.38 -39.59 18.12
CA ASN A 688 -21.45 -39.43 19.07
C ASN A 688 -22.73 -40.07 18.59
N TYR A 689 -23.28 -40.95 19.40
CA TYR A 689 -24.52 -41.68 19.18
C TYR A 689 -25.45 -41.59 20.35
N THR A 690 -26.75 -41.69 20.08
CA THR A 690 -27.77 -41.88 21.09
C THR A 690 -28.38 -43.27 20.95
N LEU A 691 -28.28 -44.05 21.99
CA LEU A 691 -28.90 -45.38 22.09
C LEU A 691 -30.20 -45.28 22.90
N TYR A 692 -31.32 -45.49 22.26
CA TYR A 692 -32.63 -45.50 22.92
C TYR A 692 -32.93 -46.93 23.44
N VAL A 693 -33.12 -47.02 24.75
CA VAL A 693 -33.46 -48.30 25.42
C VAL A 693 -34.78 -48.18 26.16
N ASN A 694 -35.45 -49.29 26.48
CA ASN A 694 -36.65 -49.31 27.30
C ASN A 694 -36.38 -48.72 28.69
N TYR A 695 -37.38 -48.02 29.24
CA TYR A 695 -37.28 -47.40 30.58
C TYR A 695 -36.76 -48.35 31.68
N TYR A 696 -37.13 -49.64 31.61
CA TYR A 696 -36.79 -50.66 32.63
C TYR A 696 -35.42 -51.31 32.40
N THR A 697 -34.71 -50.96 31.30
CA THR A 697 -33.38 -51.52 31.04
C THR A 697 -32.39 -51.13 32.11
N LYS A 698 -31.74 -52.10 32.75
CA LYS A 698 -30.82 -51.93 33.88
C LYS A 698 -29.36 -51.88 33.44
N SER A 699 -29.05 -52.61 32.38
CA SER A 699 -27.68 -52.71 31.83
C SER A 699 -27.72 -52.87 30.30
N ILE A 700 -26.63 -52.51 29.64
CA ILE A 700 -26.37 -52.84 28.26
C ILE A 700 -24.99 -53.48 28.13
N ASN A 701 -24.87 -54.45 27.22
CA ASN A 701 -23.59 -54.99 26.82
C ASN A 701 -23.18 -54.43 25.48
N ILE A 702 -21.96 -53.87 25.41
CA ILE A 702 -21.36 -53.34 24.20
C ILE A 702 -20.33 -54.29 23.70
N SER A 703 -20.41 -54.68 22.43
CA SER A 703 -19.44 -55.50 21.71
C SER A 703 -19.13 -54.88 20.35
N GLY A 704 -18.02 -55.23 19.75
CA GLY A 704 -17.62 -54.72 18.48
C GLY A 704 -16.37 -55.36 17.92
N LEU A 705 -15.98 -54.86 16.75
CA LEU A 705 -14.74 -55.25 16.09
C LEU A 705 -13.96 -53.95 15.78
N LEU A 706 -12.68 -54.01 16.06
CA LEU A 706 -11.76 -52.93 15.65
C LEU A 706 -11.39 -53.10 14.17
N GLU A 707 -11.09 -52.02 13.48
CA GLU A 707 -10.69 -52.06 12.07
C GLU A 707 -9.26 -52.54 11.93
N ASP A 708 -8.39 -52.17 12.89
CA ASP A 708 -7.01 -52.63 12.97
C ASP A 708 -6.83 -53.71 14.06
N ALA A 709 -6.16 -54.78 13.71
CA ALA A 709 -5.90 -55.88 14.63
C ALA A 709 -4.96 -55.49 15.79
N ASN A 710 -4.12 -54.48 15.60
CA ASN A 710 -3.20 -53.98 16.61
C ASN A 710 -3.82 -52.91 17.51
N ALA A 711 -5.00 -52.45 17.19
CA ALA A 711 -5.72 -51.51 18.05
C ALA A 711 -6.36 -52.25 19.24
N THR A 712 -6.54 -51.55 20.35
CA THR A 712 -7.08 -52.14 21.58
C THR A 712 -8.16 -51.23 22.20
N THR A 713 -9.11 -51.90 22.89
CA THR A 713 -10.09 -51.19 23.73
C THR A 713 -10.54 -52.10 24.86
N GLU A 714 -10.75 -51.57 26.06
CA GLU A 714 -11.35 -52.27 27.22
C GLU A 714 -12.84 -51.94 27.38
N ALA A 715 -13.39 -51.16 26.43
CA ALA A 715 -14.76 -50.65 26.55
C ALA A 715 -15.83 -51.63 26.03
N PHE A 716 -15.47 -52.74 25.39
CA PHE A 716 -16.41 -53.77 24.97
C PHE A 716 -16.77 -54.63 26.17
N LYS A 717 -17.76 -54.22 26.95
CA LYS A 717 -18.20 -54.82 28.19
C LYS A 717 -19.63 -54.44 28.54
N GLU A 718 -20.12 -54.98 29.64
CA GLU A 718 -21.43 -54.62 30.20
C GLU A 718 -21.34 -53.33 31.03
N TYR A 719 -22.31 -52.40 30.83
CA TYR A 719 -22.48 -51.14 31.55
C TYR A 719 -23.81 -51.09 32.26
N THR A 720 -23.79 -50.77 33.52
CA THR A 720 -25.00 -50.49 34.30
C THR A 720 -25.52 -49.09 33.99
N LEU A 721 -26.83 -49.00 33.72
CA LEU A 721 -27.49 -47.74 33.40
C LEU A 721 -28.06 -47.06 34.65
N VAL A 722 -27.56 -45.87 34.97
CA VAL A 722 -27.98 -45.11 36.14
C VAL A 722 -28.81 -43.89 35.71
N GLY A 723 -30.01 -43.76 36.26
CA GLY A 723 -30.93 -42.70 35.93
C GLY A 723 -31.56 -42.76 34.55
N TYR A 724 -31.97 -41.62 34.00
CA TYR A 724 -32.64 -41.51 32.72
C TYR A 724 -31.64 -41.51 31.53
N LYS A 725 -30.48 -40.92 31.75
CA LYS A 725 -29.41 -40.79 30.75
C LYS A 725 -28.12 -41.31 31.34
N THR A 726 -27.42 -42.17 30.60
CA THR A 726 -26.05 -42.66 30.90
C THR A 726 -25.17 -42.41 29.70
N THR A 727 -24.04 -41.76 29.86
CA THR A 727 -23.05 -41.55 28.82
C THR A 727 -21.95 -42.60 28.98
N ILE A 728 -21.58 -43.29 27.91
CA ILE A 728 -20.54 -44.30 27.88
C ILE A 728 -19.51 -43.87 26.87
N GLU A 729 -18.25 -43.89 27.24
CA GLU A 729 -17.11 -43.61 26.40
C GLU A 729 -16.44 -44.93 25.98
N ILE A 730 -16.13 -45.03 24.70
CA ILE A 730 -15.43 -46.15 24.10
C ILE A 730 -14.11 -45.65 23.54
N PRO A 731 -13.04 -45.55 24.35
CA PRO A 731 -11.72 -45.20 23.85
C PRO A 731 -11.14 -46.41 23.11
N VAL A 732 -10.66 -46.15 21.88
CA VAL A 732 -9.91 -47.11 21.08
C VAL A 732 -8.49 -46.59 20.91
N LYS A 733 -7.51 -47.36 21.36
CA LYS A 733 -6.10 -47.01 21.26
C LYS A 733 -5.48 -47.74 20.08
N ALA A 734 -4.90 -46.99 19.14
CA ALA A 734 -4.12 -47.52 18.03
C ALA A 734 -2.75 -48.05 18.48
N GLU A 735 -2.04 -48.72 17.57
CA GLU A 735 -0.70 -49.25 17.81
C GLU A 735 0.30 -48.11 18.18
N ASP A 736 0.17 -46.93 17.58
CA ASP A 736 0.98 -45.73 17.85
C ASP A 736 0.66 -45.06 19.19
N GLY A 737 -0.38 -45.51 19.86
CA GLY A 737 -0.84 -44.99 21.13
C GLY A 737 -1.89 -43.89 21.02
N SER A 738 -2.23 -43.43 19.82
CA SER A 738 -3.30 -42.45 19.60
C SER A 738 -4.66 -43.00 19.99
N ILE A 739 -5.53 -42.20 20.57
CA ILE A 739 -6.83 -42.61 21.10
C ILE A 739 -7.94 -41.85 20.36
N LYS A 740 -8.93 -42.63 19.91
CA LYS A 740 -10.21 -42.14 19.39
C LYS A 740 -11.33 -42.59 20.31
N THR A 741 -12.17 -41.70 20.76
CA THR A 741 -13.24 -42.02 21.68
C THR A 741 -14.59 -41.86 21.03
N TYR A 742 -15.38 -42.95 21.05
CA TYR A 742 -16.79 -42.92 20.66
C TYR A 742 -17.65 -42.72 21.89
N ILE A 743 -18.67 -41.91 21.81
CA ILE A 743 -19.56 -41.54 22.92
C ILE A 743 -20.96 -42.09 22.63
N ILE A 744 -21.45 -42.94 23.51
CA ILE A 744 -22.81 -43.49 23.43
C ILE A 744 -23.66 -42.90 24.56
N ASN A 745 -24.58 -42.03 24.18
CA ASN A 745 -25.56 -41.46 25.11
C ASN A 745 -26.76 -42.40 25.19
N VAL A 746 -26.83 -43.21 26.21
CA VAL A 746 -27.95 -44.13 26.43
C VAL A 746 -29.09 -43.39 27.08
N ILE A 747 -30.26 -43.32 26.42
CA ILE A 747 -31.46 -42.69 26.92
C ILE A 747 -32.57 -43.70 27.13
N LYS A 748 -33.14 -43.76 28.32
CA LYS A 748 -34.30 -44.60 28.62
C LYS A 748 -35.55 -43.92 28.09
N VAL A 749 -36.23 -44.53 27.17
CA VAL A 749 -37.49 -44.04 26.64
C VAL A 749 -38.63 -44.35 27.62
N ASP A 750 -39.26 -43.37 28.11
CA ASP A 750 -40.39 -43.47 28.96
C ASP A 750 -41.65 -43.65 28.12
N ASN A 751 -42.10 -44.90 28.01
CA ASN A 751 -43.31 -45.28 27.29
C ASN A 751 -44.55 -45.36 28.22
N ARG A 752 -44.39 -44.94 29.47
CA ARG A 752 -45.53 -44.91 30.42
C ARG A 752 -46.57 -43.90 29.97
N SER A 753 -47.76 -44.19 30.19
CA SER A 753 -48.89 -43.29 29.81
C SER A 753 -48.73 -41.88 30.47
N SER A 754 -48.88 -40.88 29.65
CA SER A 754 -48.94 -39.47 30.09
C SER A 754 -50.40 -38.97 30.19
N ASN A 755 -51.34 -39.87 30.01
CA ASN A 755 -52.76 -39.50 30.00
C ASN A 755 -53.20 -39.20 31.43
N ASN A 756 -53.38 -37.98 31.73
CA ASN A 756 -53.84 -37.41 33.02
C ASN A 756 -55.19 -36.69 32.87
N TYR A 757 -55.97 -37.08 31.90
CA TYR A 757 -57.31 -36.54 31.70
C TYR A 757 -58.34 -37.35 32.52
N LEU A 758 -59.39 -36.60 32.97
CA LEU A 758 -60.58 -37.27 33.43
C LEU A 758 -61.52 -37.64 32.25
N SER A 759 -62.19 -38.72 32.32
CA SER A 759 -63.29 -39.08 31.44
C SER A 759 -64.67 -38.51 31.95
N ASN A 760 -64.80 -38.32 33.27
CA ASN A 760 -65.97 -37.74 33.86
C ASN A 760 -65.71 -37.16 35.24
N ILE A 761 -66.56 -36.19 35.60
CA ILE A 761 -66.74 -35.68 36.95
C ILE A 761 -68.23 -35.71 37.24
N ASP A 762 -68.63 -36.41 38.28
CA ASP A 762 -70.03 -36.45 38.75
C ASP A 762 -70.06 -35.90 40.17
N ILE A 763 -71.06 -35.03 40.42
CA ILE A 763 -71.26 -34.37 41.72
C ILE A 763 -72.68 -34.61 42.17
N ASP A 764 -72.81 -35.32 43.30
CA ASP A 764 -74.14 -35.67 43.81
C ASP A 764 -75.04 -34.43 44.08
N GLY A 765 -76.13 -34.40 43.40
CA GLY A 765 -77.14 -33.33 43.49
C GLY A 765 -76.82 -32.08 42.65
N VAL A 766 -75.80 -32.10 41.77
CA VAL A 766 -75.42 -30.97 40.90
C VAL A 766 -75.20 -31.46 39.45
N GLU A 767 -75.90 -31.01 38.50
CA GLU A 767 -75.63 -31.28 37.06
C GLU A 767 -74.40 -30.48 36.59
N LEU A 768 -73.36 -31.22 36.25
CA LEU A 768 -72.16 -30.65 35.72
C LEU A 768 -71.94 -31.15 34.27
N SER A 769 -71.93 -30.24 33.30
CA SER A 769 -71.53 -30.58 31.93
C SER A 769 -70.03 -30.68 31.87
N PHE A 770 -69.49 -31.89 31.92
CA PHE A 770 -68.06 -32.10 31.95
C PHE A 770 -67.39 -32.06 30.56
N ASP A 771 -66.29 -31.33 30.38
CA ASP A 771 -65.40 -31.42 29.25
C ASP A 771 -63.94 -31.59 29.78
N LYS A 772 -63.30 -32.66 29.37
CA LYS A 772 -61.92 -33.01 29.84
C LYS A 772 -60.86 -31.94 29.61
N ASN A 773 -61.10 -30.98 28.70
CA ASN A 773 -60.19 -29.86 28.41
C ASN A 773 -60.50 -28.63 29.24
N ASN A 774 -61.66 -28.55 29.83
CA ASN A 774 -61.98 -27.49 30.73
C ASN A 774 -61.48 -27.81 32.14
N LEU A 775 -60.59 -27.01 32.68
CA LEU A 775 -59.94 -27.24 33.98
C LEU A 775 -60.60 -26.50 35.15
N GLU A 776 -61.59 -25.69 34.88
CA GLU A 776 -62.32 -24.93 35.91
C GLU A 776 -63.85 -24.95 35.69
N TYR A 777 -64.58 -25.30 36.69
CA TYR A 777 -66.02 -25.38 36.73
C TYR A 777 -66.52 -24.47 37.88
N ASN A 778 -67.72 -23.93 37.69
CA ASN A 778 -68.35 -23.13 38.69
C ASN A 778 -69.72 -23.72 38.99
N ILE A 779 -69.97 -23.96 40.27
CA ILE A 779 -71.26 -24.46 40.74
C ILE A 779 -71.74 -23.64 41.95
N THR A 780 -73.06 -23.58 42.14
CA THR A 780 -73.67 -22.94 43.30
C THR A 780 -74.50 -23.99 44.07
N VAL A 781 -74.29 -23.96 45.35
CA VAL A 781 -74.98 -24.88 46.24
C VAL A 781 -75.71 -24.14 47.33
N LEU A 782 -76.84 -24.67 47.82
CA LEU A 782 -77.68 -24.09 48.89
C LEU A 782 -76.88 -23.97 50.17
N ASN A 783 -77.23 -23.02 51.02
CA ASN A 783 -76.61 -22.73 52.26
C ASN A 783 -76.50 -23.97 53.23
N ASN A 784 -77.38 -24.94 53.12
CA ASN A 784 -77.36 -26.15 53.96
C ASN A 784 -76.35 -27.21 53.52
N ILE A 785 -75.68 -27.06 52.37
CA ILE A 785 -74.74 -28.05 51.82
C ILE A 785 -73.37 -27.72 52.39
N THR A 786 -72.83 -28.54 53.24
CA THR A 786 -71.48 -28.39 53.89
C THR A 786 -70.48 -29.38 53.29
N LYS A 787 -70.89 -30.34 52.51
CA LYS A 787 -70.04 -31.35 51.85
C LYS A 787 -70.63 -31.71 50.55
N LEU A 788 -69.77 -32.01 49.54
CA LEU A 788 -70.19 -32.56 48.27
C LEU A 788 -69.48 -33.90 48.00
N THR A 789 -70.25 -34.86 47.52
CA THR A 789 -69.69 -36.11 47.03
C THR A 789 -69.32 -35.87 45.57
N VAL A 790 -68.04 -35.94 45.30
CA VAL A 790 -67.48 -35.77 43.94
C VAL A 790 -66.85 -37.14 43.57
N ILE A 791 -67.31 -37.67 42.43
CA ILE A 791 -66.81 -38.87 41.83
C ILE A 791 -66.08 -38.44 40.53
N ALA A 792 -64.83 -38.64 40.43
CA ALA A 792 -64.07 -38.40 39.23
C ALA A 792 -63.55 -39.71 38.66
N THR A 793 -63.66 -39.91 37.37
CA THR A 793 -63.13 -41.05 36.68
C THR A 793 -61.98 -40.64 35.72
N ALA A 794 -60.86 -41.29 35.82
CA ALA A 794 -59.75 -41.03 34.86
C ALA A 794 -60.08 -41.63 33.47
N GLU A 795 -59.53 -41.05 32.45
CA GLU A 795 -59.55 -41.58 31.07
C GLU A 795 -58.60 -42.80 30.91
N ASP A 796 -57.50 -42.77 31.65
CA ASP A 796 -56.53 -43.86 31.72
C ASP A 796 -56.68 -44.57 33.10
N ASP A 797 -56.98 -45.87 33.10
CA ASP A 797 -57.17 -46.71 34.29
C ASP A 797 -55.92 -46.78 35.19
N LYS A 798 -54.76 -46.43 34.68
CA LYS A 798 -53.49 -46.37 35.43
C LYS A 798 -53.24 -44.98 36.09
N ALA A 799 -54.11 -44.03 35.84
CA ALA A 799 -53.94 -42.68 36.47
C ALA A 799 -54.53 -42.67 37.89
N GLU A 800 -53.83 -42.03 38.79
CA GLU A 800 -54.23 -41.87 40.18
C GLU A 800 -55.06 -40.58 40.34
N ILE A 801 -56.22 -40.66 40.96
CA ILE A 801 -57.02 -39.45 41.24
C ILE A 801 -56.96 -39.13 42.73
N THR A 802 -56.79 -37.83 43.02
CA THR A 802 -56.88 -37.28 44.39
C THR A 802 -57.84 -36.11 44.38
N ILE A 803 -58.83 -36.12 45.21
CA ILE A 803 -59.84 -35.06 45.37
C ILE A 803 -59.65 -34.41 46.73
N THR A 804 -59.66 -33.11 46.79
CA THR A 804 -59.54 -32.33 48.01
C THR A 804 -60.50 -31.09 48.03
N GLY A 805 -60.81 -30.61 49.15
CA GLY A 805 -61.67 -29.38 49.29
C GLY A 805 -63.18 -29.63 49.21
N ASN A 806 -63.59 -30.90 49.00
CA ASN A 806 -65.04 -31.23 48.89
C ASN A 806 -65.80 -31.40 50.22
N ASN A 807 -65.07 -31.28 51.34
CA ASN A 807 -65.68 -31.30 52.71
C ASN A 807 -65.57 -29.92 53.39
N ASP A 808 -66.36 -29.65 54.37
CA ASP A 808 -66.37 -28.45 55.20
C ASP A 808 -66.45 -27.13 54.39
N LEU A 809 -67.33 -27.16 53.40
CA LEU A 809 -67.59 -25.99 52.57
C LEU A 809 -68.06 -24.78 53.40
N LYS A 810 -67.34 -23.65 53.27
CA LYS A 810 -67.73 -22.40 53.93
C LYS A 810 -68.77 -21.66 53.12
N VAL A 811 -69.53 -20.82 53.77
CA VAL A 811 -70.46 -19.89 53.07
C VAL A 811 -69.61 -18.98 52.12
N GLY A 812 -70.11 -18.79 50.88
CA GLY A 812 -69.32 -18.11 49.86
C GLY A 812 -68.47 -19.08 49.12
N LYS A 813 -67.31 -18.58 48.66
CA LYS A 813 -66.44 -19.29 47.70
C LYS A 813 -65.62 -20.40 48.30
N ASN A 814 -65.65 -21.60 47.71
CA ASN A 814 -64.83 -22.75 48.03
C ASN A 814 -64.19 -23.28 46.73
N VAL A 815 -63.22 -24.07 46.88
CA VAL A 815 -62.55 -24.69 45.67
C VAL A 815 -62.36 -26.17 46.00
N ILE A 816 -62.80 -27.02 45.11
CA ILE A 816 -62.48 -28.43 45.08
C ILE A 816 -61.40 -28.66 44.03
N GLU A 817 -60.32 -29.28 44.41
CA GLU A 817 -59.26 -29.69 43.44
C GLU A 817 -59.29 -31.20 43.21
N ILE A 818 -59.27 -31.54 41.93
CA ILE A 818 -59.15 -32.95 41.52
C ILE A 818 -57.84 -33.10 40.75
N LYS A 819 -56.85 -33.75 41.37
CA LYS A 819 -55.56 -33.99 40.74
C LYS A 819 -55.53 -35.36 40.14
N VAL A 820 -55.18 -35.45 38.86
CA VAL A 820 -55.02 -36.67 38.09
C VAL A 820 -53.56 -36.86 37.78
N LYS A 821 -52.95 -37.88 38.27
CA LYS A 821 -51.54 -38.19 38.08
C LYS A 821 -51.43 -39.43 37.15
N ALA A 822 -50.90 -39.22 35.99
CA ALA A 822 -50.64 -40.29 35.01
C ALA A 822 -49.55 -41.27 35.45
N GLU A 823 -49.43 -42.39 34.76
CA GLU A 823 -48.40 -43.43 35.04
C GLU A 823 -46.98 -42.89 34.97
N ASN A 824 -46.71 -41.96 34.09
CA ASN A 824 -45.42 -41.28 33.95
C ASN A 824 -45.14 -40.19 35.00
N GLY A 825 -46.13 -39.95 35.86
CA GLY A 825 -46.06 -38.96 36.93
C GLY A 825 -46.50 -37.54 36.56
N SER A 826 -46.94 -37.27 35.30
CA SER A 826 -47.49 -35.98 34.92
C SER A 826 -48.84 -35.77 35.63
N VAL A 827 -49.09 -34.59 36.11
CA VAL A 827 -50.29 -34.24 36.92
C VAL A 827 -51.08 -33.15 36.19
N ARG A 828 -52.41 -33.38 36.17
CA ARG A 828 -53.40 -32.39 35.74
C ARG A 828 -54.34 -32.11 36.93
N THR A 829 -54.70 -30.84 37.06
CA THR A 829 -55.63 -30.48 38.14
C THR A 829 -56.87 -29.80 37.56
N TYR A 830 -58.00 -30.33 37.90
CA TYR A 830 -59.29 -29.70 37.65
C TYR A 830 -59.75 -29.02 38.92
N LYS A 831 -60.37 -27.88 38.78
CA LYS A 831 -60.91 -27.10 39.89
C LYS A 831 -62.42 -26.91 39.72
N ILE A 832 -63.13 -27.07 40.82
CA ILE A 832 -64.59 -26.75 40.88
C ILE A 832 -64.69 -25.65 41.89
N ASN A 833 -64.98 -24.48 41.44
CA ASN A 833 -65.35 -23.33 42.33
C ASN A 833 -66.76 -23.48 42.77
N VAL A 834 -66.97 -23.63 44.08
CA VAL A 834 -68.26 -23.85 44.66
C VAL A 834 -68.68 -22.57 45.36
N GLU A 835 -69.70 -21.92 44.92
CA GLU A 835 -70.34 -20.81 45.67
C GLU A 835 -71.40 -21.35 46.54
N ARG A 836 -71.23 -21.32 47.82
CA ARG A 836 -72.26 -21.69 48.82
C ARG A 836 -72.99 -20.45 49.23
N GLU A 837 -74.30 -20.41 49.01
CA GLU A 837 -75.18 -19.25 49.14
C GLU A 837 -75.17 -18.67 50.55
N GLN A 838 -75.31 -17.31 50.67
CA GLN A 838 -75.60 -16.61 51.93
C GLN A 838 -77.08 -16.45 52.09
N LYS A 839 -77.54 -16.36 53.39
CA LYS A 839 -78.89 -15.97 53.74
C LYS A 839 -79.10 -14.50 53.40
N GLU A 840 -80.05 -14.18 52.55
CA GLU A 840 -80.28 -12.80 52.06
C GLU A 840 -80.43 -11.75 53.13
N GLU A 841 -79.77 -10.62 52.98
CA GLU A 841 -80.24 -9.28 53.43
C GLU A 841 -79.87 -8.24 52.31
N VAL A 842 -80.82 -7.29 52.08
CA VAL A 842 -81.00 -6.38 50.99
C VAL A 842 -80.30 -5.06 51.24
N LYS A 843 -79.78 -4.40 50.17
CA LYS A 843 -79.77 -2.96 49.80
C LYS A 843 -78.39 -2.52 49.38
N GLU A 844 -78.26 -1.71 48.44
CA GLU A 844 -78.68 -0.65 47.55
C GLU A 844 -77.42 0.12 46.96
N GLU A 845 -77.53 0.38 45.69
CA GLU A 845 -77.04 1.46 44.83
C GLU A 845 -75.83 2.35 45.25
N ASN A 846 -74.87 2.58 44.36
CA ASN A 846 -74.77 3.77 43.50
C ASN A 846 -73.47 3.83 42.67
N ASN A 847 -73.66 4.00 41.44
CA ASN A 847 -73.19 4.82 40.39
C ASN A 847 -71.73 5.46 40.40
N ASP A 848 -71.22 5.48 39.19
CA ASP A 848 -70.33 6.41 38.53
C ASP A 848 -68.83 6.14 38.53
N ASN A 849 -68.37 5.74 37.33
CA ASN A 849 -67.17 6.32 36.70
C ASN A 849 -66.75 5.52 35.45
N ASN A 850 -67.62 5.59 34.43
CA ASN A 850 -67.28 4.91 33.13
C ASN A 850 -66.65 5.85 32.07
N THR A 851 -66.21 7.05 32.46
CA THR A 851 -65.71 8.02 31.44
C THR A 851 -64.20 8.20 31.39
N LYS A 852 -63.44 7.69 32.35
CA LYS A 852 -61.98 7.80 32.33
C LYS A 852 -61.27 6.58 31.73
N LEU A 853 -61.95 5.45 31.62
CA LEU A 853 -61.26 4.23 31.09
C LEU A 853 -61.20 4.20 29.58
N ILE A 854 -62.13 4.86 28.87
CA ILE A 854 -62.20 4.90 27.40
C ILE A 854 -61.09 5.78 26.80
N LEU A 855 -60.67 6.84 27.48
CA LEU A 855 -59.60 7.74 26.98
C LEU A 855 -58.21 7.14 27.07
N ILE A 856 -57.96 6.30 28.10
CA ILE A 856 -56.67 5.62 28.28
C ILE A 856 -56.49 4.48 27.25
N ILE A 857 -57.54 3.77 26.91
CA ILE A 857 -57.50 2.68 25.93
C ILE A 857 -57.30 3.23 24.54
N LEU A 858 -57.81 4.40 24.15
CA LEU A 858 -57.56 5.05 22.87
C LEU A 858 -56.15 5.58 22.73
N ILE A 859 -55.54 6.09 23.81
CA ILE A 859 -54.17 6.58 23.77
C ILE A 859 -53.18 5.41 23.65
N VAL A 860 -53.42 4.29 24.36
CA VAL A 860 -52.56 3.10 24.25
C VAL A 860 -52.67 2.45 22.88
N ALA A 861 -53.87 2.44 22.25
CA ALA A 861 -54.09 1.92 20.91
C ALA A 861 -53.39 2.77 19.82
N THR A 862 -53.35 4.10 20.00
CA THR A 862 -52.69 4.99 19.04
C THR A 862 -51.15 4.90 19.18
N ILE A 863 -50.60 4.72 20.38
CA ILE A 863 -49.14 4.51 20.56
C ILE A 863 -48.72 3.16 20.01
N ALA A 864 -49.54 2.11 20.18
CA ALA A 864 -49.27 0.79 19.58
C ALA A 864 -49.31 0.80 18.06
N ALA A 865 -50.25 1.56 17.48
CA ALA A 865 -50.36 1.71 16.01
C ALA A 865 -49.17 2.52 15.42
N LEU A 866 -48.69 3.55 16.13
CA LEU A 866 -47.50 4.31 15.72
C LEU A 866 -46.21 3.45 15.81
N ALA A 867 -46.07 2.65 16.89
CA ALA A 867 -44.96 1.73 17.01
C ALA A 867 -44.97 0.66 15.93
N PHE A 868 -46.14 0.15 15.56
CA PHE A 868 -46.28 -0.83 14.45
C PHE A 868 -45.90 -0.24 13.10
N LEU A 869 -46.17 1.04 12.86
CA LEU A 869 -45.80 1.72 11.61
C LEU A 869 -44.31 2.02 11.54
N ILE A 870 -43.66 2.30 12.67
CA ILE A 870 -42.21 2.56 12.74
C ILE A 870 -41.39 1.26 12.57
N PHE A 871 -41.90 0.11 13.04
CA PHE A 871 -41.26 -1.19 12.89
C PHE A 871 -41.48 -1.84 11.51
N LYS A 872 -42.47 -1.41 10.73
CA LYS A 872 -42.76 -1.99 9.44
C LYS A 872 -41.82 -1.52 8.32
N ASP A 873 -41.10 -0.39 8.52
CA ASP A 873 -40.21 0.15 7.49
C ASP A 873 -38.73 -0.29 7.64
N ASN A 874 -38.39 -1.13 8.62
CA ASN A 874 -37.00 -1.52 8.89
C ASN A 874 -36.69 -3.01 8.74
N ASN A 875 -37.51 -3.79 8.02
CA ASN A 875 -37.14 -5.16 7.70
C ASN A 875 -36.71 -5.27 6.22
N PRO A 876 -35.46 -5.56 5.93
CA PRO A 876 -35.06 -5.88 4.57
C PRO A 876 -35.56 -7.27 4.20
N LYS A 877 -36.24 -7.33 3.07
CA LYS A 877 -36.66 -8.57 2.45
C LYS A 877 -35.44 -9.43 2.12
N GLU A 878 -35.41 -10.63 2.65
CA GLU A 878 -34.61 -11.72 2.13
C GLU A 878 -35.06 -12.05 0.70
N GLU A 879 -34.17 -11.96 -0.22
CA GLU A 879 -34.31 -12.53 -1.55
C GLU A 879 -33.44 -13.78 -1.62
N LYS A 880 -34.05 -14.88 -1.89
CA LYS A 880 -33.50 -16.21 -2.05
C LYS A 880 -32.73 -16.35 -3.35
N ASP A 881 -31.85 -17.30 -3.31
CA ASP A 881 -31.22 -18.07 -4.38
C ASP A 881 -30.13 -17.41 -5.22
N PHE A 882 -28.89 -17.76 -4.89
CA PHE A 882 -27.95 -18.10 -5.97
C PHE A 882 -26.97 -19.21 -5.53
N LYS A 883 -26.97 -20.28 -6.29
CA LYS A 883 -26.09 -21.43 -6.16
C LYS A 883 -24.63 -21.02 -6.34
N LEU A 884 -23.77 -21.36 -5.38
CA LEU A 884 -22.32 -21.41 -5.58
C LEU A 884 -21.95 -22.60 -6.47
N LYS A 885 -21.29 -22.30 -7.56
CA LYS A 885 -20.45 -23.22 -8.32
C LYS A 885 -19.03 -23.17 -7.80
N ASP A 886 -18.50 -24.33 -7.55
CA ASP A 886 -17.12 -24.64 -7.21
C ASP A 886 -16.08 -23.93 -8.10
N ARG A 887 -15.02 -23.41 -7.49
CA ARG A 887 -13.72 -23.31 -8.13
C ARG A 887 -12.63 -23.78 -7.19
N PRO A 888 -11.68 -24.53 -7.71
CA PRO A 888 -10.66 -25.20 -6.91
C PRO A 888 -9.53 -24.25 -6.51
N TYR A 889 -9.03 -24.50 -5.36
CA TYR A 889 -7.79 -23.98 -4.82
C TYR A 889 -6.60 -24.44 -5.67
N ASN A 890 -5.81 -23.52 -6.20
CA ASN A 890 -4.47 -23.83 -6.66
C ASN A 890 -3.44 -23.14 -5.75
N LYS A 891 -2.65 -24.01 -5.14
CA LYS A 891 -1.41 -23.65 -4.46
C LYS A 891 -0.39 -23.12 -5.48
N LYS A 892 0.18 -22.03 -5.20
CA LYS A 892 1.63 -21.82 -5.29
C LYS A 892 2.02 -20.80 -4.22
#